data_80d25460f7e7c87bf58d0540c12d9989
#
_entry.id   80d25460f7e7c87bf58d0540c12d9989
#
_cell.length_a   1.000
_cell.length_b   1.000
_cell.length_c   1.000
_cell.angle_alpha   90.00
_cell.angle_beta   90.00
_cell.angle_gamma   90.00
#
_symmetry.space_group_name_H-M   'P 1'
#
loop_
_entity.id
_entity.type
_entity.pdbx_description
1 polymer ?
#
loop_
_entity_poly.entity_id
_entity_poly.type
_entity_poly.pdbx_seq_one_letter_code
_entity_poly.pdbx_strand_id
1 'polypeptide(L)'
;MSIGSMIRWLLAWAAALVVVWSFFEVGMRLWREHDPSDHRTRLVIMQWGDASEEQIVEGLKNQYEKEHPDIKIERIHANDFDPKLKTMMAAGTPPDLFYLNSDDLADFATEHLITNLDPLIADMPDGQKWLDGYYPVLLNAFRFDGHAAGSGHLYGIPKDFTTMLMYVNCDLFKQAGIAIPYGGWTWDEFFDDCKKISKLPADAAGRDYGAVFNAWPGMIQCLMRCYGGDLFNGSDFTHITIDTPAGIKALSVIQQARFVDESIYHSTGPQSGSYGEQLFYTGKVAILGPVGRWQTPHFRGVGQNDEGITSFHWDVVPLPHEQKAAVNIATVAWTMSADTKHPKEAMQLLRFLAGARGQEVVARGGMAIPSLRAVAESPAFLSGKPAHSQIFLDEVKDSYNPVFPSDPEFSQYMTDDISECLDLNQESPKQVAQDLSTDWAHEMASPLKTKQYPPMRWMPIVAATGLMIAVAVASVWLVSRRQKLGALDKKMERVGWLFVSPWVIGFIGLTLGPMVLSLLLSMTRWTAMTPMTTAQFVGADNYKEMATYDFQEHIKPALLVTGYYAALSVPLGQLAALAVAMLMNSRARGITMFRTIYYIPTLVGGVTMAAIWLWLLNPTYGLINHILGPIASKMGTAPPDWIGSDADRWAVPAMVMMSMWTVGGGMLTYLAALKNVPFSLYEAARIDGASATRQFFTVTIPMISPLIFFNLIMAIIGSFQVFAQVFVMTGGGPKNATLFYVIYLYRQAFQFHNMGYASALAWVLFLLVLALTGIVIRGSKSWVYYEGLKA
;
A
#
# COMPACT_ATOMS: atom_id res chain seq x y z
N MET A 1 -16.95 -4.70 -53.83
CA MET A 1 -16.52 -4.95 -52.41
C MET A 1 -17.47 -5.97 -51.81
N SER A 2 -16.96 -6.99 -51.15
CA SER A 2 -17.82 -7.96 -50.45
C SER A 2 -18.49 -7.30 -49.24
N ILE A 3 -19.70 -7.71 -48.89
CA ILE A 3 -20.46 -7.21 -47.75
C ILE A 3 -19.59 -7.21 -46.48
N GLY A 4 -18.72 -8.23 -46.30
CA GLY A 4 -17.79 -8.33 -45.17
C GLY A 4 -16.68 -7.26 -45.18
N SER A 5 -16.25 -6.75 -46.36
CA SER A 5 -15.27 -5.66 -46.38
C SER A 5 -15.93 -4.31 -46.06
N MET A 6 -17.18 -4.12 -46.42
CA MET A 6 -17.95 -2.92 -46.11
C MET A 6 -18.23 -2.80 -44.59
N ILE A 7 -18.59 -3.91 -43.96
CA ILE A 7 -18.80 -3.96 -42.50
C ILE A 7 -17.49 -3.65 -41.75
N ARG A 8 -16.34 -4.18 -42.16
CA ARG A 8 -15.04 -3.87 -41.54
C ARG A 8 -14.67 -2.40 -41.67
N TRP A 9 -14.94 -1.80 -42.84
CA TRP A 9 -14.72 -0.36 -43.06
C TRP A 9 -15.64 0.49 -42.18
N LEU A 10 -16.93 0.15 -42.07
CA LEU A 10 -17.85 0.84 -41.17
C LEU A 10 -17.44 0.73 -39.71
N LEU A 11 -17.01 -0.44 -39.23
CA LEU A 11 -16.52 -0.62 -37.88
C LEU A 11 -15.22 0.16 -37.62
N ALA A 12 -14.31 0.21 -38.60
CA ALA A 12 -13.09 1.00 -38.48
C ALA A 12 -13.38 2.51 -38.41
N TRP A 13 -14.32 3.01 -39.21
CA TRP A 13 -14.76 4.41 -39.15
C TRP A 13 -15.52 4.72 -37.84
N ALA A 14 -16.36 3.81 -37.36
CA ALA A 14 -17.04 3.96 -36.08
C ALA A 14 -16.03 4.03 -34.90
N ALA A 15 -15.03 3.15 -34.90
CA ALA A 15 -13.96 3.19 -33.90
C ALA A 15 -13.14 4.49 -33.96
N ALA A 16 -12.79 4.94 -35.17
CA ALA A 16 -12.09 6.22 -35.38
C ALA A 16 -12.92 7.42 -34.89
N LEU A 17 -14.23 7.42 -35.17
CA LEU A 17 -15.15 8.46 -34.68
C LEU A 17 -15.26 8.45 -33.13
N VAL A 18 -15.33 7.29 -32.50
CA VAL A 18 -15.35 7.17 -31.02
C VAL A 18 -14.07 7.73 -30.41
N VAL A 19 -12.90 7.42 -30.99
CA VAL A 19 -11.61 7.96 -30.54
C VAL A 19 -11.58 9.48 -30.70
N VAL A 20 -11.94 10.02 -31.89
CA VAL A 20 -12.00 11.47 -32.15
C VAL A 20 -13.00 12.15 -31.20
N TRP A 21 -14.17 11.54 -30.98
CA TRP A 21 -15.16 12.04 -30.03
C TRP A 21 -14.60 12.07 -28.60
N SER A 22 -13.91 11.03 -28.17
CA SER A 22 -13.29 10.98 -26.82
C SER A 22 -12.25 12.10 -26.64
N PHE A 23 -11.38 12.32 -27.63
CA PHE A 23 -10.43 13.44 -27.59
C PHE A 23 -11.12 14.80 -27.62
N PHE A 24 -12.19 14.94 -28.40
CA PHE A 24 -12.99 16.16 -28.47
C PHE A 24 -13.68 16.42 -27.12
N GLU A 25 -14.25 15.39 -26.48
CA GLU A 25 -14.91 15.50 -25.18
C GLU A 25 -13.91 15.87 -24.06
N VAL A 26 -12.73 15.26 -24.06
CA VAL A 26 -11.63 15.62 -23.14
C VAL A 26 -11.18 17.07 -23.41
N GLY A 27 -10.98 17.45 -24.68
CA GLY A 27 -10.63 18.81 -25.04
C GLY A 27 -11.70 19.83 -24.66
N MET A 28 -12.98 19.49 -24.81
CA MET A 28 -14.11 20.34 -24.40
C MET A 28 -14.25 20.43 -22.88
N ARG A 29 -13.95 19.36 -22.12
CA ARG A 29 -13.87 19.41 -20.66
C ARG A 29 -12.75 20.33 -20.21
N LEU A 30 -11.54 20.15 -20.71
CA LEU A 30 -10.39 21.01 -20.42
C LEU A 30 -10.66 22.48 -20.83
N TRP A 31 -11.38 22.71 -21.92
CA TRP A 31 -11.76 24.06 -22.33
C TRP A 31 -12.85 24.67 -21.43
N ARG A 32 -13.84 23.90 -20.97
CA ARG A 32 -14.87 24.34 -20.01
C ARG A 32 -14.30 24.56 -18.62
N GLU A 33 -13.32 23.77 -18.20
CA GLU A 33 -12.56 23.95 -16.96
C GLU A 33 -11.69 25.22 -17.00
N HIS A 34 -11.27 25.64 -18.20
CA HIS A 34 -10.54 26.88 -18.50
C HIS A 34 -11.46 27.86 -19.21
N ASP A 35 -12.59 28.24 -18.58
CA ASP A 35 -13.42 29.29 -19.12
C ASP A 35 -12.70 30.64 -19.00
N PRO A 36 -12.18 31.23 -20.11
CA PRO A 36 -11.46 32.50 -20.08
C PRO A 36 -12.32 33.67 -19.63
N SER A 37 -13.63 33.47 -19.52
CA SER A 37 -14.58 34.50 -19.05
C SER A 37 -14.80 34.46 -17.52
N ASP A 38 -14.33 33.41 -16.84
CA ASP A 38 -14.39 33.35 -15.37
C ASP A 38 -13.15 34.04 -14.77
N HIS A 39 -13.30 35.29 -14.37
CA HIS A 39 -12.23 36.10 -13.78
C HIS A 39 -12.05 35.88 -12.27
N ARG A 40 -12.73 34.89 -11.67
CA ARG A 40 -12.61 34.58 -10.25
C ARG A 40 -11.27 33.93 -9.94
N THR A 41 -10.73 34.27 -8.78
CA THR A 41 -9.57 33.57 -8.25
C THR A 41 -9.92 32.10 -7.97
N ARG A 42 -9.24 31.18 -8.65
CA ARG A 42 -9.46 29.74 -8.47
C ARG A 42 -8.55 29.22 -7.36
N LEU A 43 -9.14 28.61 -6.35
CA LEU A 43 -8.43 27.88 -5.29
C LEU A 43 -8.78 26.40 -5.36
N VAL A 44 -7.78 25.56 -5.31
CA VAL A 44 -7.95 24.10 -5.30
C VAL A 44 -7.76 23.58 -3.88
N ILE A 45 -8.75 22.86 -3.35
CA ILE A 45 -8.64 22.21 -2.04
C ILE A 45 -8.71 20.70 -2.18
N MET A 46 -7.92 19.97 -1.39
CA MET A 46 -7.91 18.52 -1.42
C MET A 46 -8.07 17.93 -0.01
N GLN A 47 -8.91 16.90 0.10
CA GLN A 47 -9.25 16.27 1.37
C GLN A 47 -9.54 14.79 1.20
N TRP A 48 -9.44 14.06 2.31
CA TRP A 48 -10.01 12.72 2.48
C TRP A 48 -11.25 12.80 3.36
N GLY A 49 -11.91 11.67 3.60
CA GLY A 49 -13.03 11.52 4.50
C GLY A 49 -14.13 10.63 3.93
N ASP A 50 -15.11 10.30 4.77
CA ASP A 50 -16.30 9.57 4.35
C ASP A 50 -17.34 10.50 3.69
N ALA A 51 -18.49 9.95 3.30
CA ALA A 51 -19.55 10.72 2.67
C ALA A 51 -20.09 11.85 3.56
N SER A 52 -20.00 11.74 4.89
CA SER A 52 -20.43 12.78 5.81
C SER A 52 -19.46 13.96 5.83
N GLU A 53 -18.18 13.68 5.88
CA GLU A 53 -17.14 14.71 5.80
C GLU A 53 -17.15 15.41 4.43
N GLU A 54 -17.38 14.62 3.37
CA GLU A 54 -17.54 15.17 2.03
C GLU A 54 -18.66 16.20 1.95
N GLN A 55 -19.82 15.90 2.54
CA GLN A 55 -20.97 16.84 2.58
C GLN A 55 -20.66 18.09 3.43
N ILE A 56 -19.93 17.94 4.53
CA ILE A 56 -19.51 19.05 5.38
C ILE A 56 -18.63 20.04 4.62
N VAL A 57 -17.57 19.54 3.97
CA VAL A 57 -16.64 20.40 3.25
C VAL A 57 -17.27 21.02 2.01
N GLU A 58 -18.17 20.28 1.30
CA GLU A 58 -18.93 20.86 0.20
C GLU A 58 -19.88 21.97 0.66
N GLY A 59 -20.53 21.80 1.81
CA GLY A 59 -21.36 22.82 2.43
C GLY A 59 -20.59 24.08 2.79
N LEU A 60 -19.41 23.92 3.40
CA LEU A 60 -18.51 25.04 3.75
C LEU A 60 -18.00 25.77 2.51
N LYS A 61 -17.59 25.03 1.47
CA LYS A 61 -17.21 25.59 0.18
C LYS A 61 -18.30 26.48 -0.40
N ASN A 62 -19.53 25.95 -0.51
CA ASN A 62 -20.66 26.68 -1.08
C ASN A 62 -21.02 27.93 -0.26
N GLN A 63 -20.86 27.87 1.06
CA GLN A 63 -21.04 29.03 1.93
C GLN A 63 -19.95 30.07 1.67
N TYR A 64 -18.70 29.68 1.60
CA TYR A 64 -17.58 30.61 1.35
C TYR A 64 -17.68 31.30 -0.01
N GLU A 65 -17.98 30.57 -1.08
CA GLU A 65 -18.18 31.12 -2.43
C GLU A 65 -19.34 32.13 -2.49
N LYS A 66 -20.37 31.91 -1.67
CA LYS A 66 -21.49 32.86 -1.55
C LYS A 66 -21.07 34.16 -0.85
N GLU A 67 -20.20 34.07 0.17
CA GLU A 67 -19.67 35.24 0.91
C GLU A 67 -18.55 35.96 0.11
N HIS A 68 -17.84 35.22 -0.78
CA HIS A 68 -16.73 35.70 -1.62
C HIS A 68 -16.96 35.37 -3.10
N PRO A 69 -17.81 36.17 -3.82
CA PRO A 69 -18.19 35.87 -5.19
C PRO A 69 -17.03 35.95 -6.22
N ASP A 70 -15.93 36.55 -5.84
CA ASP A 70 -14.67 36.69 -6.57
C ASP A 70 -13.77 35.43 -6.50
N ILE A 71 -14.13 34.47 -5.65
CA ILE A 71 -13.38 33.22 -5.47
C ILE A 71 -14.20 32.04 -5.99
N LYS A 72 -13.51 31.12 -6.66
CA LYS A 72 -14.04 29.82 -7.06
C LYS A 72 -13.21 28.70 -6.43
N ILE A 73 -13.85 27.81 -5.70
CA ILE A 73 -13.17 26.70 -5.03
C ILE A 73 -13.40 25.42 -5.82
N GLU A 74 -12.35 24.79 -6.24
CA GLU A 74 -12.36 23.43 -6.78
C GLU A 74 -11.96 22.45 -5.71
N ARG A 75 -12.83 21.48 -5.47
CA ARG A 75 -12.63 20.46 -4.44
C ARG A 75 -12.23 19.13 -5.07
N ILE A 76 -11.12 18.58 -4.61
CA ILE A 76 -10.66 17.25 -4.96
C ILE A 76 -10.90 16.34 -3.76
N HIS A 77 -11.83 15.40 -3.90
CA HIS A 77 -11.98 14.27 -3.00
C HIS A 77 -11.27 13.04 -3.60
N ALA A 78 -10.47 12.35 -2.82
CA ALA A 78 -9.76 11.16 -3.27
C ALA A 78 -9.76 10.08 -2.19
N ASN A 79 -10.21 8.89 -2.56
CA ASN A 79 -10.09 7.71 -1.71
C ASN A 79 -8.61 7.33 -1.51
N ASP A 80 -7.79 7.47 -2.57
CA ASP A 80 -6.34 7.28 -2.54
C ASP A 80 -5.66 8.66 -2.38
N PHE A 81 -5.89 9.30 -1.23
CA PHE A 81 -5.49 10.69 -0.99
C PHE A 81 -3.97 10.89 -1.08
N ASP A 82 -3.19 10.16 -0.27
CA ASP A 82 -1.74 10.36 -0.17
C ASP A 82 -1.01 10.12 -1.50
N PRO A 83 -1.22 9.00 -2.21
CA PRO A 83 -0.59 8.79 -3.52
C PRO A 83 -0.96 9.87 -4.54
N LYS A 84 -2.21 10.33 -4.52
CA LYS A 84 -2.69 11.37 -5.44
C LYS A 84 -2.08 12.73 -5.11
N LEU A 85 -2.07 13.13 -3.83
CA LEU A 85 -1.45 14.39 -3.38
C LEU A 85 0.03 14.42 -3.74
N LYS A 86 0.79 13.36 -3.40
CA LYS A 86 2.22 13.23 -3.71
C LYS A 86 2.49 13.27 -5.21
N THR A 87 1.63 12.62 -6.02
CA THR A 87 1.72 12.67 -7.49
C THR A 87 1.49 14.10 -8.02
N MET A 88 0.52 14.83 -7.50
CA MET A 88 0.25 16.21 -7.89
C MET A 88 1.40 17.15 -7.51
N MET A 89 2.01 16.95 -6.34
CA MET A 89 3.20 17.69 -5.91
C MET A 89 4.41 17.42 -6.82
N ALA A 90 4.70 16.16 -7.11
CA ALA A 90 5.78 15.78 -8.02
C ALA A 90 5.57 16.33 -9.45
N ALA A 91 4.31 16.45 -9.88
CA ALA A 91 3.96 17.04 -11.18
C ALA A 91 4.01 18.59 -11.20
N GLY A 92 4.25 19.25 -10.04
CA GLY A 92 4.23 20.70 -9.92
C GLY A 92 2.83 21.31 -10.06
N THR A 93 1.79 20.55 -9.74
CA THR A 93 0.38 20.96 -9.77
C THR A 93 -0.33 20.65 -8.45
N PRO A 94 0.26 21.01 -7.29
CA PRO A 94 -0.36 20.73 -6.00
C PRO A 94 -1.66 21.51 -5.80
N PRO A 95 -2.57 21.05 -4.92
CA PRO A 95 -3.69 21.86 -4.46
C PRO A 95 -3.18 23.05 -3.62
N ASP A 96 -3.95 24.14 -3.55
CA ASP A 96 -3.60 25.31 -2.73
C ASP A 96 -3.69 25.01 -1.25
N LEU A 97 -4.76 24.30 -0.83
CA LEU A 97 -4.94 23.82 0.56
C LEU A 97 -5.25 22.33 0.56
N PHE A 98 -4.75 21.63 1.56
CA PHE A 98 -5.01 20.20 1.71
C PHE A 98 -4.94 19.76 3.17
N TYR A 99 -5.52 18.58 3.45
CA TYR A 99 -5.39 17.94 4.76
C TYR A 99 -3.99 17.37 4.94
N LEU A 100 -3.44 17.53 6.14
CA LEU A 100 -2.19 16.91 6.54
C LEU A 100 -2.32 16.37 7.97
N ASN A 101 -1.92 15.11 8.17
CA ASN A 101 -1.75 14.55 9.51
C ASN A 101 -0.52 15.15 10.18
N SER A 102 -0.55 15.24 11.51
CA SER A 102 0.63 15.67 12.28
C SER A 102 1.85 14.77 12.04
N ASP A 103 1.63 13.49 11.78
CA ASP A 103 2.70 12.51 11.57
C ASP A 103 3.47 12.73 10.25
N ASP A 104 2.80 13.31 9.23
CA ASP A 104 3.39 13.60 7.92
C ASP A 104 4.08 15.00 7.86
N LEU A 105 3.94 15.81 8.91
CA LEU A 105 4.42 17.20 8.89
C LEU A 105 5.91 17.31 8.55
N ALA A 106 6.74 16.49 9.20
CA ALA A 106 8.18 16.55 9.05
C ALA A 106 8.62 16.25 7.62
N ASP A 107 7.98 15.28 6.96
CA ASP A 107 8.25 14.90 5.56
C ASP A 107 7.99 16.07 4.61
N PHE A 108 6.79 16.66 4.73
CA PHE A 108 6.37 17.75 3.85
C PHE A 108 7.16 19.05 4.11
N ALA A 109 7.49 19.34 5.36
CA ALA A 109 8.25 20.53 5.73
C ALA A 109 9.72 20.42 5.32
N THR A 110 10.35 19.25 5.49
CA THR A 110 11.74 18.98 5.09
C THR A 110 11.92 19.12 3.58
N GLU A 111 10.96 18.62 2.81
CA GLU A 111 10.95 18.72 1.34
C GLU A 111 10.44 20.07 0.82
N HIS A 112 10.19 21.05 1.73
CA HIS A 112 9.71 22.39 1.39
C HIS A 112 8.42 22.42 0.56
N LEU A 113 7.52 21.47 0.76
CA LEU A 113 6.27 21.33 0.01
C LEU A 113 5.13 22.19 0.58
N ILE A 114 5.30 22.69 1.81
CA ILE A 114 4.29 23.44 2.57
C ILE A 114 4.80 24.81 3.01
N THR A 115 3.88 25.76 3.13
CA THR A 115 4.15 27.15 3.44
C THR A 115 4.29 27.39 4.94
N ASN A 116 5.34 28.10 5.36
CA ASN A 116 5.39 28.69 6.71
C ASN A 116 4.29 29.73 6.86
N LEU A 117 3.35 29.50 7.79
CA LEU A 117 2.18 30.36 8.00
C LEU A 117 2.47 31.58 8.93
N ASP A 118 3.55 31.57 9.70
CA ASP A 118 3.85 32.65 10.67
C ASP A 118 3.81 34.05 10.05
N PRO A 119 4.41 34.32 8.86
CA PRO A 119 4.34 35.67 8.26
C PRO A 119 2.91 36.05 7.87
N LEU A 120 2.14 35.13 7.32
CA LEU A 120 0.75 35.38 6.91
C LEU A 120 -0.16 35.67 8.12
N ILE A 121 0.09 35.00 9.23
CA ILE A 121 -0.63 35.20 10.50
C ILE A 121 -0.24 36.52 11.13
N ALA A 122 1.04 36.89 11.08
CA ALA A 122 1.53 38.20 11.61
C ALA A 122 0.92 39.39 10.87
N ASP A 123 0.62 39.26 9.59
CA ASP A 123 -0.05 40.28 8.78
C ASP A 123 -1.54 40.46 9.13
N MET A 124 -2.13 39.54 9.92
CA MET A 124 -3.53 39.64 10.35
C MET A 124 -3.66 40.47 11.61
N PRO A 125 -4.61 41.42 11.70
CA PRO A 125 -4.79 42.26 12.86
C PRO A 125 -5.06 41.54 14.19
N ASP A 126 -5.66 40.32 14.11
CA ASP A 126 -6.01 39.48 15.24
C ASP A 126 -5.42 38.05 15.14
N GLY A 127 -4.35 37.89 14.37
CA GLY A 127 -3.77 36.55 14.07
C GLY A 127 -3.33 35.80 15.33
N GLN A 128 -2.61 36.46 16.25
CA GLN A 128 -2.20 35.85 17.51
C GLN A 128 -3.41 35.50 18.39
N LYS A 129 -4.37 36.42 18.53
CA LYS A 129 -5.60 36.14 19.30
C LYS A 129 -6.41 34.99 18.75
N TRP A 130 -6.41 34.80 17.43
CA TRP A 130 -7.05 33.67 16.79
C TRP A 130 -6.34 32.36 17.17
N LEU A 131 -5.01 32.32 17.15
CA LEU A 131 -4.22 31.15 17.56
C LEU A 131 -4.40 30.82 19.05
N ASP A 132 -4.52 31.82 19.91
CA ASP A 132 -4.74 31.65 21.36
C ASP A 132 -6.05 30.86 21.67
N GLY A 133 -6.96 30.81 20.73
CA GLY A 133 -8.21 30.01 20.82
C GLY A 133 -8.02 28.50 20.70
N TYR A 134 -6.88 28.05 20.20
CA TYR A 134 -6.59 26.62 20.03
C TYR A 134 -5.88 26.04 21.26
N TYR A 135 -5.90 24.70 21.38
CA TYR A 135 -5.06 24.00 22.34
C TYR A 135 -3.59 24.08 21.90
N PRO A 136 -2.64 24.50 22.78
CA PRO A 136 -1.24 24.64 22.39
C PRO A 136 -0.59 23.34 21.86
N VAL A 137 -0.95 22.20 22.42
CA VAL A 137 -0.44 20.89 21.97
C VAL A 137 -0.78 20.62 20.51
N LEU A 138 -1.95 21.07 20.03
CA LEU A 138 -2.38 20.88 18.64
C LEU A 138 -1.64 21.80 17.68
N LEU A 139 -1.43 23.09 18.07
CA LEU A 139 -0.61 24.00 17.26
C LEU A 139 0.84 23.53 17.20
N ASN A 140 1.38 23.04 18.31
CA ASN A 140 2.73 22.50 18.34
C ASN A 140 2.89 21.27 17.46
N ALA A 141 1.84 20.44 17.30
CA ALA A 141 1.85 19.30 16.40
C ALA A 141 2.13 19.69 14.92
N PHE A 142 1.84 20.95 14.53
CA PHE A 142 2.10 21.48 13.18
C PHE A 142 3.22 22.53 13.15
N ARG A 143 4.08 22.54 14.17
CA ARG A 143 5.32 23.31 14.17
C ARG A 143 6.50 22.43 13.82
N PHE A 144 7.43 22.98 13.04
CA PHE A 144 8.64 22.28 12.63
C PHE A 144 9.84 23.23 12.67
N ASP A 145 10.95 22.80 13.29
CA ASP A 145 12.15 23.64 13.49
C ASP A 145 13.26 23.37 12.47
N GLY A 146 13.01 22.50 11.50
CA GLY A 146 13.99 22.04 10.51
C GLY A 146 14.57 20.65 10.83
N HIS A 147 14.26 20.08 12.02
CA HIS A 147 14.72 18.77 12.45
C HIS A 147 13.59 17.90 12.99
N ALA A 148 12.74 18.49 13.84
CA ALA A 148 11.65 17.77 14.48
C ALA A 148 10.36 18.58 14.53
N ALA A 149 9.23 17.88 14.55
CA ALA A 149 7.93 18.46 14.86
C ALA A 149 7.83 18.82 16.36
N GLY A 150 6.99 19.80 16.69
CA GLY A 150 6.72 20.22 18.07
C GLY A 150 7.20 21.62 18.41
N SER A 151 8.12 22.19 17.64
CA SER A 151 8.68 23.53 17.84
C SER A 151 8.97 24.21 16.49
N GLY A 152 9.37 25.49 16.52
CA GLY A 152 9.73 26.25 15.33
C GLY A 152 8.54 26.86 14.61
N HIS A 153 8.56 26.88 13.28
CA HIS A 153 7.58 27.55 12.43
C HIS A 153 6.27 26.75 12.30
N LEU A 154 5.16 27.46 12.14
CA LEU A 154 3.84 26.86 11.98
C LEU A 154 3.51 26.62 10.50
N TYR A 155 3.13 25.40 10.14
CA TYR A 155 2.84 24.99 8.76
C TYR A 155 1.39 24.55 8.52
N GLY A 156 0.60 24.34 9.56
CA GLY A 156 -0.80 23.96 9.44
C GLY A 156 -1.65 24.49 10.59
N ILE A 157 -2.94 24.71 10.33
CA ILE A 157 -3.90 25.06 11.36
C ILE A 157 -4.79 23.86 11.64
N PRO A 158 -4.78 23.33 12.87
CA PRO A 158 -5.56 22.14 13.23
C PRO A 158 -7.05 22.38 12.98
N LYS A 159 -7.68 21.50 12.20
CA LYS A 159 -9.14 21.54 11.99
C LYS A 159 -9.89 20.77 13.07
N ASP A 160 -9.30 19.69 13.51
CA ASP A 160 -9.83 18.78 14.53
C ASP A 160 -8.70 17.95 15.17
N PHE A 161 -9.07 17.20 16.19
CA PHE A 161 -8.20 16.22 16.83
C PHE A 161 -9.00 15.12 17.52
N THR A 162 -8.30 14.15 18.03
CA THR A 162 -8.83 13.21 19.01
C THR A 162 -7.77 12.82 20.03
N THR A 163 -8.18 12.72 21.29
CA THR A 163 -7.45 11.95 22.32
C THR A 163 -7.84 10.49 22.20
N MET A 164 -6.87 9.58 22.39
CA MET A 164 -7.14 8.16 22.41
C MET A 164 -7.78 7.76 23.73
N LEU A 165 -8.92 7.08 23.66
CA LEU A 165 -9.67 6.59 24.83
C LEU A 165 -9.99 5.11 24.67
N MET A 166 -10.62 4.53 25.73
CA MET A 166 -11.19 3.19 25.71
C MET A 166 -12.72 3.28 25.59
N TYR A 167 -13.30 2.60 24.62
CA TYR A 167 -14.75 2.40 24.52
C TYR A 167 -15.13 1.15 25.30
N VAL A 168 -16.15 1.23 26.15
CA VAL A 168 -16.55 0.14 27.03
C VAL A 168 -17.98 -0.32 26.79
N ASN A 169 -18.17 -1.65 26.85
CA ASN A 169 -19.48 -2.29 26.92
C ASN A 169 -19.92 -2.36 28.39
N CYS A 170 -20.78 -1.44 28.80
CA CYS A 170 -21.24 -1.31 30.16
C CYS A 170 -21.95 -2.57 30.69
N ASP A 171 -22.58 -3.32 29.79
CA ASP A 171 -23.34 -4.52 30.18
C ASP A 171 -22.40 -5.66 30.55
N LEU A 172 -21.28 -5.86 29.86
CA LEU A 172 -20.25 -6.85 30.22
C LEU A 172 -19.54 -6.49 31.54
N PHE A 173 -19.24 -5.20 31.77
CA PHE A 173 -18.70 -4.73 33.05
C PHE A 173 -19.66 -5.07 34.20
N LYS A 174 -20.95 -4.82 34.03
CA LYS A 174 -21.99 -5.14 35.01
C LYS A 174 -22.13 -6.64 35.24
N GLN A 175 -22.06 -7.46 34.19
CA GLN A 175 -22.10 -8.92 34.32
C GLN A 175 -20.90 -9.48 35.09
N ALA A 176 -19.71 -8.89 34.88
CA ALA A 176 -18.50 -9.25 35.58
C ALA A 176 -18.45 -8.70 37.01
N GLY A 177 -19.40 -7.86 37.41
CA GLY A 177 -19.42 -7.20 38.72
C GLY A 177 -18.33 -6.15 38.89
N ILE A 178 -17.88 -5.52 37.80
CA ILE A 178 -16.81 -4.53 37.76
C ILE A 178 -17.42 -3.13 37.61
N ALA A 179 -16.94 -2.17 38.40
CA ALA A 179 -17.34 -0.77 38.25
C ALA A 179 -16.65 -0.17 37.01
N ILE A 180 -17.40 0.64 36.23
CA ILE A 180 -16.84 1.32 35.05
C ILE A 180 -15.88 2.42 35.54
N PRO A 181 -14.62 2.48 35.05
CA PRO A 181 -13.56 3.33 35.61
C PRO A 181 -13.61 4.77 35.07
N TYR A 182 -14.71 5.48 35.22
CA TYR A 182 -14.84 6.88 34.78
C TYR A 182 -13.86 7.84 35.45
N GLY A 183 -13.39 7.53 36.65
CA GLY A 183 -12.45 8.34 37.43
C GLY A 183 -10.98 8.08 37.14
N GLY A 184 -10.70 7.21 36.18
CA GLY A 184 -9.34 6.72 35.86
C GLY A 184 -9.03 5.36 36.50
N TRP A 185 -8.04 4.69 35.97
CA TRP A 185 -7.57 3.37 36.36
C TRP A 185 -6.11 3.16 35.94
N THR A 186 -5.50 2.09 36.42
CA THR A 186 -4.14 1.70 36.06
C THR A 186 -4.12 0.65 34.96
N TRP A 187 -2.95 0.46 34.33
CA TRP A 187 -2.77 -0.62 33.33
C TRP A 187 -2.90 -1.99 33.99
N ASP A 188 -2.45 -2.14 35.24
CA ASP A 188 -2.62 -3.39 35.98
C ASP A 188 -4.10 -3.70 36.22
N GLU A 189 -4.91 -2.69 36.62
CA GLU A 189 -6.37 -2.84 36.76
C GLU A 189 -7.03 -3.18 35.42
N PHE A 190 -6.63 -2.54 34.31
CA PHE A 190 -7.11 -2.84 32.97
C PHE A 190 -6.92 -4.30 32.60
N PHE A 191 -5.69 -4.83 32.75
CA PHE A 191 -5.40 -6.23 32.42
C PHE A 191 -6.12 -7.20 33.34
N ASP A 192 -6.26 -6.87 34.63
CA ASP A 192 -7.01 -7.70 35.60
C ASP A 192 -8.51 -7.73 35.28
N ASP A 193 -9.09 -6.61 34.87
CA ASP A 193 -10.50 -6.55 34.48
C ASP A 193 -10.74 -7.32 33.17
N CYS A 194 -9.82 -7.23 32.20
CA CYS A 194 -9.85 -8.07 31.00
C CYS A 194 -9.86 -9.57 31.36
N LYS A 195 -9.04 -10.01 32.33
CA LYS A 195 -9.03 -11.41 32.83
C LYS A 195 -10.33 -11.83 33.51
N LYS A 196 -10.96 -10.96 34.29
CA LYS A 196 -12.25 -11.25 34.93
C LYS A 196 -13.36 -11.41 33.90
N ILE A 197 -13.41 -10.51 32.90
CA ILE A 197 -14.43 -10.54 31.86
C ILE A 197 -14.25 -11.76 30.94
N SER A 198 -13.03 -12.10 30.55
CA SER A 198 -12.77 -13.27 29.69
C SER A 198 -13.12 -14.62 30.35
N LYS A 199 -13.36 -14.64 31.66
CA LYS A 199 -13.84 -15.81 32.44
C LYS A 199 -15.34 -15.88 32.55
N LEU A 200 -16.12 -14.93 32.01
CA LEU A 200 -17.57 -15.03 31.97
C LEU A 200 -17.98 -16.29 31.19
N PRO A 201 -19.12 -16.90 31.55
CA PRO A 201 -19.62 -18.09 30.86
C PRO A 201 -19.86 -17.81 29.40
N ALA A 202 -19.31 -18.65 28.52
CA ALA A 202 -19.57 -18.53 27.07
C ALA A 202 -21.05 -18.77 26.78
N ASP A 203 -21.61 -17.98 25.88
CA ASP A 203 -22.95 -18.18 25.36
C ASP A 203 -22.96 -18.91 24.01
N ALA A 204 -24.13 -19.00 23.35
CA ALA A 204 -24.29 -19.65 22.05
C ALA A 204 -23.47 -18.98 20.92
N ALA A 205 -23.06 -17.70 21.07
CA ALA A 205 -22.25 -16.95 20.12
C ALA A 205 -20.74 -17.03 20.42
N GLY A 206 -20.34 -17.72 21.48
CA GLY A 206 -18.96 -17.97 21.86
C GLY A 206 -18.53 -17.29 23.17
N ARG A 207 -17.24 -17.26 23.43
CA ARG A 207 -16.66 -16.61 24.64
C ARG A 207 -16.61 -15.10 24.48
N ASP A 208 -16.62 -14.41 25.60
CA ASP A 208 -16.38 -12.98 25.68
C ASP A 208 -14.88 -12.71 25.88
N TYR A 209 -14.40 -11.56 25.38
CA TYR A 209 -13.03 -11.09 25.54
C TYR A 209 -13.02 -9.81 26.37
N GLY A 210 -11.97 -9.61 27.17
CA GLY A 210 -11.78 -8.38 27.94
C GLY A 210 -11.61 -7.18 27.04
N ALA A 211 -10.71 -7.29 26.04
CA ALA A 211 -10.46 -6.18 25.14
C ALA A 211 -10.10 -6.61 23.72
N VAL A 212 -10.30 -5.68 22.79
CA VAL A 212 -9.53 -5.56 21.55
C VAL A 212 -8.58 -4.39 21.73
N PHE A 213 -7.27 -4.66 21.68
CA PHE A 213 -6.23 -3.69 21.96
C PHE A 213 -5.43 -3.39 20.69
N ASN A 214 -5.45 -2.13 20.25
CA ASN A 214 -4.70 -1.68 19.09
C ASN A 214 -3.27 -1.29 19.49
N ALA A 215 -2.29 -2.11 19.12
CA ALA A 215 -0.89 -1.97 19.49
C ALA A 215 -0.04 -1.46 18.31
N TRP A 216 -0.22 -0.20 17.91
CA TRP A 216 0.67 0.43 16.93
C TRP A 216 1.83 1.16 17.64
N PRO A 217 2.91 1.56 16.92
CA PRO A 217 4.09 2.19 17.52
C PRO A 217 3.80 3.35 18.47
N GLY A 218 2.88 4.25 18.12
CA GLY A 218 2.47 5.36 18.98
C GLY A 218 1.81 4.92 20.29
N MET A 219 1.17 3.75 20.28
CA MET A 219 0.57 3.17 21.49
C MET A 219 1.62 2.50 22.37
N ILE A 220 2.61 1.85 21.78
CA ILE A 220 3.77 1.34 22.53
C ILE A 220 4.53 2.50 23.17
N GLN A 221 4.73 3.61 22.46
CA GLN A 221 5.29 4.83 23.03
C GLN A 221 4.47 5.34 24.22
N CYS A 222 3.14 5.33 24.11
CA CYS A 222 2.23 5.73 25.19
C CYS A 222 2.43 4.88 26.44
N LEU A 223 2.45 3.54 26.30
CA LEU A 223 2.73 2.63 27.41
C LEU A 223 4.12 2.86 28.00
N MET A 224 5.14 3.03 27.15
CA MET A 224 6.49 3.32 27.63
C MET A 224 6.54 4.58 28.49
N ARG A 225 5.83 5.64 28.07
CA ARG A 225 5.72 6.90 28.84
C ARG A 225 5.01 6.69 30.15
N CYS A 226 3.96 5.88 30.20
CA CYS A 226 3.29 5.49 31.43
C CYS A 226 4.23 4.75 32.39
N TYR A 227 5.16 3.94 31.87
CA TYR A 227 6.18 3.22 32.66
C TYR A 227 7.47 4.05 32.88
N GLY A 228 7.49 5.34 32.57
CA GLY A 228 8.59 6.26 32.84
C GLY A 228 9.71 6.26 31.79
N GLY A 229 9.49 5.66 30.62
CA GLY A 229 10.40 5.71 29.46
C GLY A 229 9.88 6.61 28.36
N ASP A 230 10.50 6.51 27.19
CA ASP A 230 9.99 7.05 25.91
C ASP A 230 10.54 6.17 24.78
N LEU A 231 10.05 6.36 23.54
CA LEU A 231 10.51 5.55 22.41
C LEU A 231 11.84 6.04 21.85
N PHE A 232 12.08 7.35 21.87
CA PHE A 232 13.33 7.97 21.43
C PHE A 232 13.96 8.81 22.54
N ASN A 233 15.28 8.88 22.53
CA ASN A 233 16.02 9.71 23.48
C ASN A 233 16.22 11.13 22.89
N GLY A 234 15.24 11.99 23.14
CA GLY A 234 15.26 13.39 22.67
C GLY A 234 14.63 13.57 21.27
N SER A 235 14.74 14.80 20.76
CA SER A 235 14.16 15.21 19.47
C SER A 235 15.10 15.00 18.27
N ASP A 236 16.30 14.50 18.50
CA ASP A 236 17.29 14.24 17.43
C ASP A 236 17.16 12.83 16.84
N PHE A 237 16.33 11.98 17.45
CA PHE A 237 16.05 10.59 17.04
C PHE A 237 17.31 9.72 16.84
N THR A 238 18.44 10.08 17.43
CA THR A 238 19.70 9.34 17.21
C THR A 238 19.66 7.94 17.82
N HIS A 239 18.88 7.74 18.87
CA HIS A 239 18.75 6.46 19.56
C HIS A 239 17.29 6.13 19.88
N ILE A 240 16.85 4.94 19.46
CA ILE A 240 15.61 4.32 19.94
C ILE A 240 15.86 3.69 21.32
N THR A 241 14.92 3.82 22.23
CA THR A 241 15.05 3.34 23.62
C THR A 241 14.03 2.26 23.96
N ILE A 242 13.52 1.56 22.96
CA ILE A 242 12.56 0.47 23.13
C ILE A 242 13.17 -0.74 23.86
N ASP A 243 14.49 -0.91 23.82
CA ASP A 243 15.26 -1.96 24.50
C ASP A 243 15.47 -1.70 26.00
N THR A 244 14.93 -0.60 26.51
CA THR A 244 14.92 -0.29 27.96
C THR A 244 13.88 -1.12 28.73
N PRO A 245 13.98 -1.21 30.07
CA PRO A 245 12.98 -1.90 30.87
C PRO A 245 11.54 -1.44 30.63
N ALA A 246 11.31 -0.14 30.34
CA ALA A 246 9.99 0.39 30.05
C ALA A 246 9.45 -0.13 28.72
N GLY A 247 10.26 -0.17 27.66
CA GLY A 247 9.84 -0.70 26.36
C GLY A 247 9.58 -2.21 26.39
N ILE A 248 10.50 -2.97 26.98
CA ILE A 248 10.32 -4.42 27.14
C ILE A 248 9.06 -4.72 27.98
N LYS A 249 8.79 -3.94 29.03
CA LYS A 249 7.57 -4.10 29.83
C LYS A 249 6.32 -3.79 29.01
N ALA A 250 6.32 -2.70 28.23
CA ALA A 250 5.19 -2.31 27.38
C ALA A 250 4.79 -3.43 26.39
N LEU A 251 5.76 -4.05 25.75
CA LEU A 251 5.51 -5.21 24.87
C LEU A 251 5.07 -6.45 25.65
N SER A 252 5.72 -6.74 26.81
CA SER A 252 5.48 -7.97 27.58
C SER A 252 4.07 -8.04 28.14
N VAL A 253 3.50 -6.94 28.64
CA VAL A 253 2.16 -6.95 29.26
C VAL A 253 1.07 -7.25 28.22
N ILE A 254 1.24 -6.76 26.99
CA ILE A 254 0.29 -7.01 25.89
C ILE A 254 0.44 -8.47 25.41
N GLN A 255 1.68 -8.92 25.17
CA GLN A 255 1.92 -10.30 24.72
C GLN A 255 1.37 -11.30 25.75
N GLN A 256 1.61 -11.08 27.04
CA GLN A 256 1.07 -11.92 28.10
C GLN A 256 -0.47 -11.95 28.09
N ALA A 257 -1.12 -10.79 27.98
CA ALA A 257 -2.58 -10.70 27.96
C ALA A 257 -3.21 -11.38 26.74
N ARG A 258 -2.51 -11.38 25.61
CA ARG A 258 -2.98 -12.04 24.37
C ARG A 258 -2.78 -13.55 24.39
N PHE A 259 -1.59 -14.02 24.74
CA PHE A 259 -1.19 -15.42 24.49
C PHE A 259 -1.08 -16.30 25.74
N VAL A 260 -0.95 -15.70 26.92
CA VAL A 260 -0.89 -16.45 28.19
C VAL A 260 -2.21 -16.38 28.93
N ASP A 261 -2.72 -15.18 29.16
CA ASP A 261 -3.98 -14.96 29.86
C ASP A 261 -5.20 -15.15 28.93
N GLU A 262 -4.99 -15.05 27.62
CA GLU A 262 -6.03 -15.04 26.57
C GLU A 262 -7.20 -14.10 26.89
N SER A 263 -6.92 -13.02 27.59
CA SER A 263 -7.92 -12.05 28.06
C SER A 263 -8.20 -10.96 27.03
N ILE A 264 -7.26 -10.71 26.13
CA ILE A 264 -7.37 -9.76 25.02
C ILE A 264 -7.47 -10.55 23.72
N TYR A 265 -8.42 -10.15 22.87
CA TYR A 265 -8.58 -10.75 21.55
C TYR A 265 -7.34 -10.49 20.68
N HIS A 266 -6.90 -11.51 20.01
CA HIS A 266 -5.90 -11.42 18.95
C HIS A 266 -6.37 -12.22 17.74
N SER A 267 -6.00 -11.78 16.56
CA SER A 267 -6.23 -12.49 15.31
C SER A 267 -4.96 -12.45 14.50
N THR A 268 -4.66 -13.56 13.86
CA THR A 268 -3.54 -13.69 12.94
C THR A 268 -4.04 -13.42 11.51
N GLY A 269 -3.58 -12.36 10.88
CA GLY A 269 -3.87 -12.07 9.48
C GLY A 269 -4.08 -10.59 9.17
N PRO A 270 -4.06 -10.22 7.87
CA PRO A 270 -4.06 -8.83 7.41
C PRO A 270 -5.32 -8.01 7.77
N GLN A 271 -6.40 -8.65 8.20
CA GLN A 271 -7.66 -7.98 8.57
C GLN A 271 -7.96 -8.05 10.07
N SER A 272 -6.97 -8.35 10.89
CA SER A 272 -7.15 -8.57 12.33
C SER A 272 -7.80 -7.39 13.07
N GLY A 273 -7.39 -6.15 12.76
CA GLY A 273 -7.94 -4.94 13.37
C GLY A 273 -9.44 -4.76 13.09
N SER A 274 -9.84 -4.82 11.84
CA SER A 274 -11.26 -4.65 11.43
C SER A 274 -12.17 -5.73 12.01
N TYR A 275 -11.67 -6.96 12.15
CA TYR A 275 -12.47 -8.04 12.74
C TYR A 275 -12.61 -7.87 14.25
N GLY A 276 -11.59 -7.39 14.95
CA GLY A 276 -11.65 -7.06 16.36
C GLY A 276 -12.69 -5.99 16.68
N GLU A 277 -12.78 -4.94 15.87
CA GLU A 277 -13.84 -3.93 16.00
C GLU A 277 -15.23 -4.52 15.80
N GLN A 278 -15.41 -5.42 14.82
CA GLN A 278 -16.68 -6.13 14.62
C GLN A 278 -17.10 -6.96 15.84
N LEU A 279 -16.16 -7.57 16.55
CA LEU A 279 -16.45 -8.28 17.79
C LEU A 279 -17.00 -7.34 18.87
N PHE A 280 -16.51 -6.11 18.96
CA PHE A 280 -17.08 -5.11 19.85
C PHE A 280 -18.52 -4.75 19.44
N TYR A 281 -18.80 -4.56 18.15
CA TYR A 281 -20.17 -4.28 17.66
C TYR A 281 -21.16 -5.42 17.96
N THR A 282 -20.68 -6.65 18.00
CA THR A 282 -21.52 -7.82 18.37
C THR A 282 -21.66 -8.01 19.88
N GLY A 283 -21.06 -7.16 20.70
CA GLY A 283 -21.12 -7.23 22.17
C GLY A 283 -20.25 -8.31 22.80
N LYS A 284 -19.32 -8.91 22.04
CA LYS A 284 -18.41 -10.00 22.49
C LYS A 284 -17.11 -9.51 23.08
N VAL A 285 -16.90 -8.21 23.14
CA VAL A 285 -15.70 -7.58 23.71
C VAL A 285 -16.16 -6.49 24.68
N ALA A 286 -15.53 -6.42 25.83
CA ALA A 286 -15.87 -5.43 26.84
C ALA A 286 -15.20 -4.08 26.60
N ILE A 287 -13.99 -4.05 26.04
CA ILE A 287 -13.21 -2.84 25.85
C ILE A 287 -12.67 -2.82 24.42
N LEU A 288 -12.93 -1.74 23.68
CA LEU A 288 -12.30 -1.45 22.40
C LEU A 288 -11.37 -0.25 22.57
N GLY A 289 -10.13 -0.41 22.24
CA GLY A 289 -9.17 0.69 22.26
C GLY A 289 -7.73 0.26 22.52
N PRO A 290 -6.85 1.24 22.58
CA PRO A 290 -7.10 2.69 22.43
C PRO A 290 -7.56 3.07 21.02
N VAL A 291 -8.58 3.90 20.93
CA VAL A 291 -9.10 4.42 19.66
C VAL A 291 -9.61 5.86 19.82
N GLY A 292 -9.64 6.56 18.72
CA GLY A 292 -10.09 7.96 18.68
C GLY A 292 -11.61 8.09 18.50
N ARG A 293 -12.07 9.35 18.51
CA ARG A 293 -13.48 9.70 18.41
C ARG A 293 -14.11 9.33 17.06
N TRP A 294 -13.33 9.10 16.02
CA TRP A 294 -13.82 8.63 14.71
C TRP A 294 -14.66 7.33 14.80
N GLN A 295 -14.54 6.58 15.87
CA GLN A 295 -15.38 5.41 16.12
C GLN A 295 -16.79 5.77 16.61
N THR A 296 -16.98 6.96 17.19
CA THR A 296 -18.26 7.37 17.77
C THR A 296 -19.45 7.31 16.79
N PRO A 297 -19.35 7.76 15.53
CA PRO A 297 -20.46 7.65 14.58
C PRO A 297 -20.92 6.21 14.35
N HIS A 298 -19.99 5.26 14.28
CA HIS A 298 -20.29 3.84 14.11
C HIS A 298 -21.08 3.26 15.30
N PHE A 299 -20.79 3.76 16.52
CA PHE A 299 -21.46 3.26 17.74
C PHE A 299 -22.76 4.00 18.05
N ARG A 300 -23.04 5.14 17.46
CA ARG A 300 -24.29 5.88 17.73
C ARG A 300 -25.56 5.10 17.38
N GLY A 301 -25.49 4.18 16.43
CA GLY A 301 -26.53 3.23 16.08
C GLY A 301 -26.68 2.06 17.08
N VAL A 302 -25.65 1.74 17.85
CA VAL A 302 -25.67 0.66 18.83
C VAL A 302 -26.54 1.05 20.03
N GLY A 303 -27.54 0.22 20.34
CA GLY A 303 -28.48 0.50 21.44
C GLY A 303 -29.69 1.35 21.05
N GLN A 304 -29.89 1.70 19.81
CA GLN A 304 -31.14 2.19 19.25
C GLN A 304 -31.84 1.03 18.54
N ASN A 305 -33.15 0.86 18.78
CA ASN A 305 -33.97 -0.24 18.27
C ASN A 305 -34.21 -0.21 16.75
N ASP A 306 -33.28 0.23 15.95
CA ASP A 306 -33.36 0.24 14.49
C ASP A 306 -32.60 -0.98 13.95
N GLU A 307 -33.33 -2.03 13.70
CA GLU A 307 -33.09 -3.17 12.83
C GLU A 307 -31.62 -3.68 12.76
N GLY A 308 -31.26 -4.54 13.70
CA GLY A 308 -30.21 -5.55 13.45
C GLY A 308 -28.83 -5.32 14.04
N ILE A 309 -28.55 -4.24 14.76
CA ILE A 309 -27.32 -4.07 15.54
C ILE A 309 -27.62 -4.41 17.00
N THR A 310 -26.84 -5.30 17.59
CA THR A 310 -27.00 -5.74 18.97
C THR A 310 -26.99 -4.56 19.93
N SER A 311 -28.07 -4.39 20.68
CA SER A 311 -28.31 -3.28 21.62
C SER A 311 -27.62 -3.55 22.96
N PHE A 312 -26.39 -3.07 23.15
CA PHE A 312 -25.77 -2.97 24.47
C PHE A 312 -25.48 -1.50 24.82
N HIS A 313 -25.36 -1.24 26.11
CA HIS A 313 -24.99 0.09 26.60
C HIS A 313 -23.49 0.28 26.50
N TRP A 314 -23.07 1.37 25.87
CA TRP A 314 -21.65 1.68 25.73
C TRP A 314 -21.35 3.13 26.14
N ASP A 315 -20.11 3.37 26.53
CA ASP A 315 -19.58 4.69 26.88
C ASP A 315 -18.07 4.72 26.67
N VAL A 316 -17.41 5.79 27.07
CA VAL A 316 -15.96 5.94 27.02
C VAL A 316 -15.39 6.12 28.42
N VAL A 317 -14.17 5.65 28.61
CA VAL A 317 -13.39 5.81 29.84
C VAL A 317 -11.98 6.29 29.51
N PRO A 318 -11.28 6.94 30.47
CA PRO A 318 -9.92 7.42 30.29
C PRO A 318 -8.97 6.30 29.89
N LEU A 319 -7.86 6.68 29.28
CA LEU A 319 -6.75 5.75 29.04
C LEU A 319 -6.13 5.35 30.39
N PRO A 320 -5.78 4.07 30.62
CA PRO A 320 -5.10 3.67 31.84
C PRO A 320 -3.74 4.36 31.99
N HIS A 321 -3.31 4.61 33.22
CA HIS A 321 -2.01 5.21 33.53
C HIS A 321 -1.27 4.41 34.63
N GLU A 322 0.00 4.67 34.80
CA GLU A 322 0.83 4.11 35.88
C GLU A 322 1.56 5.24 36.65
N GLN A 323 2.89 5.30 36.49
CA GLN A 323 3.72 6.31 37.16
C GLN A 323 3.39 7.73 36.63
N LYS A 324 2.96 7.83 35.37
CA LYS A 324 2.64 9.07 34.66
C LYS A 324 1.45 8.81 33.76
N ALA A 325 0.58 9.80 33.66
CA ALA A 325 -0.44 9.81 32.61
C ALA A 325 0.23 10.23 31.27
N ALA A 326 -0.11 9.50 30.22
CA ALA A 326 0.31 9.82 28.87
C ALA A 326 -0.79 9.42 27.91
N VAL A 327 -1.27 10.37 27.11
CA VAL A 327 -2.33 10.16 26.14
C VAL A 327 -1.86 10.68 24.79
N ASN A 328 -1.73 9.80 23.81
CA ASN A 328 -1.41 10.28 22.48
C ASN A 328 -2.63 10.90 21.81
N ILE A 329 -2.36 11.93 21.00
CA ILE A 329 -3.37 12.60 20.17
C ILE A 329 -3.10 12.27 18.69
N ALA A 330 -4.17 12.27 17.90
CA ALA A 330 -4.10 12.38 16.46
C ALA A 330 -4.80 13.67 16.05
N THR A 331 -4.18 14.44 15.17
CA THR A 331 -4.72 15.73 14.70
C THR A 331 -4.46 15.93 13.23
N VAL A 332 -5.43 16.56 12.56
CA VAL A 332 -5.38 16.89 11.14
C VAL A 332 -5.46 18.42 10.99
N ALA A 333 -4.63 18.96 10.12
CA ALA A 333 -4.64 20.39 9.80
C ALA A 333 -5.07 20.66 8.36
N TRP A 334 -5.57 21.87 8.13
CA TRP A 334 -5.50 22.49 6.82
C TRP A 334 -4.10 23.10 6.65
N THR A 335 -3.42 22.69 5.59
CA THR A 335 -2.05 23.12 5.27
C THR A 335 -2.03 23.77 3.89
N MET A 336 -1.14 24.73 3.70
CA MET A 336 -1.00 25.49 2.47
C MET A 336 0.21 24.99 1.67
N SER A 337 0.03 24.74 0.37
CA SER A 337 1.13 24.40 -0.54
C SER A 337 2.13 25.56 -0.66
N ALA A 338 3.42 25.22 -0.73
CA ALA A 338 4.48 26.20 -1.02
C ALA A 338 4.37 26.82 -2.43
N ASP A 339 3.76 26.09 -3.36
CA ASP A 339 3.62 26.47 -4.77
C ASP A 339 2.31 27.23 -5.07
N THR A 340 1.49 27.56 -4.04
CA THR A 340 0.25 28.32 -4.26
C THR A 340 0.53 29.69 -4.85
N LYS A 341 -0.25 30.05 -5.87
CA LYS A 341 -0.16 31.36 -6.53
C LYS A 341 -0.98 32.45 -5.82
N HIS A 342 -1.82 32.04 -4.88
CA HIS A 342 -2.80 32.90 -4.20
C HIS A 342 -2.70 32.75 -2.66
N PRO A 343 -1.53 32.99 -2.04
CA PRO A 343 -1.31 32.70 -0.61
C PRO A 343 -2.22 33.50 0.33
N LYS A 344 -2.61 34.73 -0.04
CA LYS A 344 -3.50 35.57 0.78
C LYS A 344 -4.93 35.04 0.77
N GLU A 345 -5.45 34.72 -0.41
CA GLU A 345 -6.80 34.20 -0.59
C GLU A 345 -6.88 32.78 0.02
N ALA A 346 -5.85 31.96 -0.17
CA ALA A 346 -5.76 30.65 0.45
C ALA A 346 -5.74 30.73 1.98
N MET A 347 -5.01 31.71 2.55
CA MET A 347 -4.99 31.91 4.00
C MET A 347 -6.35 32.38 4.56
N GLN A 348 -7.10 33.21 3.83
CA GLN A 348 -8.46 33.59 4.22
C GLN A 348 -9.41 32.38 4.19
N LEU A 349 -9.32 31.54 3.17
CA LEU A 349 -10.10 30.30 3.07
C LEU A 349 -9.70 29.33 4.19
N LEU A 350 -8.41 29.14 4.44
CA LEU A 350 -7.90 28.30 5.52
C LEU A 350 -8.47 28.75 6.87
N ARG A 351 -8.43 30.05 7.16
CA ARG A 351 -9.00 30.63 8.38
C ARG A 351 -10.51 30.40 8.50
N PHE A 352 -11.23 30.42 7.40
CA PHE A 352 -12.67 30.11 7.39
C PHE A 352 -12.93 28.63 7.68
N LEU A 353 -12.20 27.73 7.01
CA LEU A 353 -12.36 26.27 7.14
C LEU A 353 -11.95 25.77 8.54
N ALA A 354 -10.81 26.23 9.06
CA ALA A 354 -10.32 25.86 10.38
C ALA A 354 -10.94 26.70 11.52
N GLY A 355 -11.70 27.75 11.21
CA GLY A 355 -12.32 28.65 12.19
C GLY A 355 -13.57 28.06 12.83
N ALA A 356 -14.20 28.85 13.72
CA ALA A 356 -15.33 28.41 14.55
C ALA A 356 -16.49 27.85 13.72
N ARG A 357 -16.85 28.46 12.59
CA ARG A 357 -17.93 27.99 11.72
C ARG A 357 -17.66 26.60 11.13
N GLY A 358 -16.43 26.37 10.58
CA GLY A 358 -16.04 25.08 10.03
C GLY A 358 -16.06 24.01 11.10
N GLN A 359 -15.51 24.31 12.27
CA GLN A 359 -15.42 23.36 13.38
C GLN A 359 -16.76 23.05 14.07
N GLU A 360 -17.70 24.01 14.14
CA GLU A 360 -19.06 23.72 14.65
C GLU A 360 -19.81 22.69 13.81
N VAL A 361 -19.64 22.73 12.50
CA VAL A 361 -20.28 21.75 11.60
C VAL A 361 -19.66 20.36 11.82
N VAL A 362 -18.34 20.25 11.94
CA VAL A 362 -17.63 19.02 12.26
C VAL A 362 -18.04 18.47 13.64
N ALA A 363 -18.15 19.36 14.65
CA ALA A 363 -18.56 18.98 16.00
C ALA A 363 -19.94 18.31 16.05
N ARG A 364 -20.91 18.88 15.34
CA ARG A 364 -22.28 18.29 15.23
C ARG A 364 -22.29 16.93 14.55
N GLY A 365 -21.41 16.68 13.60
CA GLY A 365 -21.18 15.38 12.97
C GLY A 365 -20.65 14.31 13.93
N GLY A 366 -19.95 14.72 14.97
CA GLY A 366 -19.45 13.85 16.05
C GLY A 366 -18.27 12.98 15.69
N MET A 367 -17.63 13.22 14.54
CA MET A 367 -16.49 12.42 14.04
C MET A 367 -15.16 12.76 14.73
N ALA A 368 -14.98 14.01 15.15
CA ALA A 368 -13.74 14.49 15.74
C ALA A 368 -14.02 15.55 16.80
N ILE A 369 -13.00 15.90 17.58
CA ILE A 369 -13.04 16.96 18.57
C ILE A 369 -12.61 18.26 17.90
N PRO A 370 -13.38 19.35 18.01
CA PRO A 370 -12.95 20.64 17.49
C PRO A 370 -11.64 21.10 18.15
N SER A 371 -10.70 21.64 17.35
CA SER A 371 -9.44 22.15 17.85
C SER A 371 -9.55 23.53 18.53
N LEU A 372 -10.61 24.28 18.25
CA LEU A 372 -10.94 25.51 18.95
C LEU A 372 -11.62 25.20 20.29
N ARG A 373 -11.04 25.64 21.41
CA ARG A 373 -11.57 25.37 22.78
C ARG A 373 -13.02 25.77 22.93
N ALA A 374 -13.38 26.98 22.49
CA ALA A 374 -14.75 27.48 22.63
C ALA A 374 -15.79 26.60 21.91
N VAL A 375 -15.43 25.93 20.84
CA VAL A 375 -16.30 25.01 20.12
C VAL A 375 -16.29 23.62 20.78
N ALA A 376 -15.11 23.14 21.21
CA ALA A 376 -14.98 21.86 21.89
C ALA A 376 -15.74 21.81 23.24
N GLU A 377 -15.72 22.91 23.99
CA GLU A 377 -16.42 23.06 25.28
C GLU A 377 -17.90 23.41 25.12
N SER A 378 -18.39 23.55 23.89
CA SER A 378 -19.78 23.89 23.59
C SER A 378 -20.72 22.68 23.60
N PRO A 379 -22.04 22.90 23.76
CA PRO A 379 -23.05 21.84 23.62
C PRO A 379 -23.03 21.16 22.23
N ALA A 380 -22.48 21.81 21.20
CA ALA A 380 -22.37 21.22 19.86
C ALA A 380 -21.51 19.95 19.86
N PHE A 381 -20.50 19.89 20.73
CA PHE A 381 -19.63 18.71 20.87
C PHE A 381 -20.07 17.83 22.06
N LEU A 382 -20.42 18.42 23.21
CA LEU A 382 -20.62 17.68 24.46
C LEU A 382 -21.99 16.98 24.55
N SER A 383 -22.98 17.36 23.72
CA SER A 383 -24.29 16.74 23.74
C SER A 383 -24.34 15.42 22.98
N GLY A 384 -25.11 14.47 23.49
CA GLY A 384 -25.35 13.17 22.86
C GLY A 384 -24.42 12.05 23.36
N LYS A 385 -24.31 10.96 22.60
CA LYS A 385 -23.41 9.83 22.94
C LYS A 385 -21.98 10.11 22.43
N PRO A 386 -20.96 9.65 23.17
CA PRO A 386 -21.03 9.00 24.49
C PRO A 386 -21.49 9.95 25.58
N ALA A 387 -22.06 9.41 26.67
CA ALA A 387 -22.58 10.23 27.77
C ALA A 387 -21.45 11.01 28.47
N HIS A 388 -20.26 10.42 28.54
CA HIS A 388 -19.08 11.02 29.15
C HIS A 388 -18.12 11.66 28.13
N SER A 389 -18.65 12.33 27.08
CA SER A 389 -17.84 13.03 26.06
C SER A 389 -16.81 14.02 26.63
N GLN A 390 -17.05 14.52 27.86
CA GLN A 390 -16.12 15.41 28.57
C GLN A 390 -14.74 14.78 28.81
N ILE A 391 -14.66 13.44 28.97
CA ILE A 391 -13.40 12.73 29.19
C ILE A 391 -12.40 12.99 28.04
N PHE A 392 -12.88 13.11 26.80
CA PHE A 392 -12.00 13.45 25.67
C PHE A 392 -11.26 14.78 25.90
N LEU A 393 -11.91 15.76 26.51
CA LEU A 393 -11.31 17.07 26.78
C LEU A 393 -10.46 17.06 28.05
N ASP A 394 -10.85 16.27 29.06
CA ASP A 394 -10.11 16.17 30.33
C ASP A 394 -8.74 15.55 30.11
N GLU A 395 -8.63 14.61 29.16
CA GLU A 395 -7.36 13.96 28.81
C GLU A 395 -6.40 14.83 27.97
N VAL A 396 -6.85 15.98 27.46
CA VAL A 396 -5.97 16.90 26.71
C VAL A 396 -4.81 17.43 27.55
N LYS A 397 -4.99 17.57 28.87
CA LYS A 397 -3.95 18.06 29.80
C LYS A 397 -2.73 17.13 29.86
N ASP A 398 -2.96 15.82 29.74
CA ASP A 398 -1.94 14.78 29.79
C ASP A 398 -1.55 14.25 28.40
N SER A 399 -2.04 14.95 27.35
CA SER A 399 -1.82 14.56 25.96
C SER A 399 -0.51 15.06 25.38
N TYR A 400 0.00 14.32 24.43
CA TYR A 400 1.15 14.67 23.63
C TYR A 400 0.92 14.24 22.17
N ASN A 401 1.57 14.95 21.25
CA ASN A 401 1.64 14.47 19.86
C ASN A 401 2.79 13.47 19.76
N PRO A 402 2.55 12.20 19.31
CA PRO A 402 3.63 11.31 19.01
C PRO A 402 4.53 11.91 17.93
N VAL A 403 5.82 11.90 18.16
CA VAL A 403 6.79 12.41 17.17
C VAL A 403 7.70 11.26 16.80
N PHE A 404 7.73 10.97 15.52
CA PHE A 404 8.57 9.96 14.91
C PHE A 404 9.57 10.59 13.95
N PRO A 405 10.71 9.95 13.68
CA PRO A 405 11.59 10.40 12.61
C PRO A 405 10.86 10.35 11.27
N SER A 406 11.21 11.29 10.38
CA SER A 406 10.75 11.31 8.99
C SER A 406 11.40 10.16 8.20
N ASP A 407 10.96 8.95 8.48
CA ASP A 407 11.48 7.71 7.92
C ASP A 407 10.38 6.67 7.75
N PRO A 408 9.68 6.66 6.61
CA PRO A 408 8.61 5.72 6.35
C PRO A 408 9.07 4.26 6.35
N GLU A 409 10.33 4.00 6.01
CA GLU A 409 10.91 2.66 5.97
C GLU A 409 11.03 2.11 7.39
N PHE A 410 11.65 2.86 8.28
CA PHE A 410 11.77 2.46 9.69
C PHE A 410 10.41 2.34 10.38
N SER A 411 9.47 3.24 10.09
CA SER A 411 8.11 3.18 10.64
C SER A 411 7.38 1.89 10.25
N GLN A 412 7.60 1.41 9.03
CA GLN A 412 7.04 0.13 8.57
C GLN A 412 7.70 -1.05 9.28
N TYR A 413 9.03 -1.08 9.38
CA TYR A 413 9.75 -2.17 10.08
C TYR A 413 9.36 -2.24 11.55
N MET A 414 9.30 -1.10 12.23
CA MET A 414 8.84 -1.05 13.61
C MET A 414 7.43 -1.63 13.78
N THR A 415 6.54 -1.37 12.83
CA THR A 415 5.18 -1.92 12.83
C THR A 415 5.20 -3.42 12.59
N ASP A 416 6.00 -3.90 11.64
CA ASP A 416 6.12 -5.31 11.30
C ASP A 416 6.70 -6.11 12.50
N ASP A 417 7.77 -5.65 13.14
CA ASP A 417 8.41 -6.30 14.28
C ASP A 417 7.51 -6.32 15.54
N ILE A 418 6.83 -5.21 15.81
CA ILE A 418 5.85 -5.16 16.91
C ILE A 418 4.73 -6.18 16.66
N SER A 419 4.25 -6.32 15.45
CA SER A 419 3.22 -7.29 15.09
C SER A 419 3.71 -8.73 15.23
N GLU A 420 4.98 -9.03 14.93
CA GLU A 420 5.58 -10.35 15.15
C GLU A 420 5.57 -10.79 16.62
N CYS A 421 5.83 -9.83 17.51
CA CYS A 421 5.73 -10.06 18.93
C CYS A 421 4.27 -10.16 19.42
N LEU A 422 3.47 -9.19 19.05
CA LEU A 422 2.17 -8.97 19.67
C LEU A 422 0.99 -9.63 18.95
N ASP A 423 1.08 -9.90 17.64
CA ASP A 423 0.01 -10.53 16.89
C ASP A 423 0.31 -12.00 16.54
N LEU A 424 1.58 -12.35 16.37
CA LEU A 424 1.98 -13.68 15.93
C LEU A 424 2.65 -14.52 17.04
N ASN A 425 3.10 -13.90 18.15
CA ASN A 425 3.83 -14.55 19.23
C ASN A 425 5.07 -15.35 18.77
N GLN A 426 5.72 -14.84 17.73
CA GLN A 426 6.89 -15.51 17.13
C GLN A 426 8.19 -15.10 17.78
N GLU A 427 8.21 -13.90 18.37
CA GLU A 427 9.38 -13.34 19.05
C GLU A 427 9.08 -12.87 20.47
N SER A 428 10.12 -12.87 21.31
CA SER A 428 9.99 -12.34 22.64
C SER A 428 10.08 -10.81 22.64
N PRO A 429 9.41 -10.10 23.58
CA PRO A 429 9.50 -8.66 23.74
C PRO A 429 10.93 -8.11 23.79
N LYS A 430 11.82 -8.86 24.42
CA LYS A 430 13.23 -8.48 24.53
C LYS A 430 13.96 -8.58 23.19
N GLN A 431 13.66 -9.62 22.41
CA GLN A 431 14.28 -9.82 21.10
C GLN A 431 13.86 -8.71 20.15
N VAL A 432 12.55 -8.48 19.99
CA VAL A 432 12.03 -7.40 19.13
C VAL A 432 12.58 -6.03 19.53
N ALA A 433 12.66 -5.73 20.82
CA ALA A 433 13.23 -4.47 21.28
C ALA A 433 14.72 -4.32 20.91
N GLN A 434 15.49 -5.41 20.94
CA GLN A 434 16.90 -5.42 20.54
C GLN A 434 17.08 -5.32 19.03
N ASP A 435 16.24 -6.01 18.26
CA ASP A 435 16.30 -5.99 16.80
C ASP A 435 15.96 -4.58 16.29
N LEU A 436 14.87 -3.97 16.76
CA LEU A 436 14.52 -2.58 16.43
C LEU A 436 15.62 -1.57 16.79
N SER A 437 16.30 -1.76 17.91
CA SER A 437 17.41 -0.90 18.31
C SER A 437 18.63 -1.05 17.37
N THR A 438 18.87 -2.27 16.91
CA THR A 438 19.95 -2.57 15.96
C THR A 438 19.64 -2.02 14.57
N ASP A 439 18.43 -2.25 14.10
CA ASP A 439 17.98 -1.82 12.77
C ASP A 439 17.99 -0.29 12.65
N TRP A 440 17.54 0.41 13.71
CA TRP A 440 17.63 1.86 13.75
C TRP A 440 19.07 2.37 13.69
N ALA A 441 19.97 1.72 14.42
CA ALA A 441 21.39 2.09 14.38
C ALA A 441 22.01 1.86 13.00
N HIS A 442 21.63 0.79 12.31
CA HIS A 442 22.05 0.52 10.93
C HIS A 442 21.49 1.58 9.96
N GLU A 443 20.22 1.90 10.10
CA GLU A 443 19.53 2.90 9.26
C GLU A 443 20.18 4.28 9.37
N MET A 444 20.51 4.70 10.60
CA MET A 444 21.20 5.98 10.85
C MET A 444 22.66 6.00 10.36
N ALA A 445 23.27 4.84 10.18
CA ALA A 445 24.63 4.72 9.63
C ALA A 445 24.69 4.74 8.09
N SER A 446 23.54 4.66 7.40
CA SER A 446 23.50 4.61 5.93
C SER A 446 24.14 5.83 5.28
N PRO A 447 25.08 5.61 4.32
CA PRO A 447 25.70 6.70 3.56
C PRO A 447 24.70 7.54 2.76
N LEU A 448 23.57 6.94 2.35
CA LEU A 448 22.53 7.68 1.61
C LEU A 448 21.86 8.74 2.49
N LYS A 449 21.78 8.52 3.82
CA LYS A 449 21.20 9.48 4.77
C LYS A 449 22.20 10.50 5.29
N THR A 450 23.47 10.11 5.44
CA THR A 450 24.49 10.94 6.12
C THR A 450 25.29 11.86 5.17
N LYS A 451 25.39 11.53 3.87
CA LYS A 451 26.13 12.32 2.88
C LYS A 451 25.27 13.37 2.20
N GLN A 452 25.89 14.53 1.94
CA GLN A 452 25.31 15.53 1.03
C GLN A 452 25.74 15.23 -0.40
N TYR A 453 24.79 15.22 -1.34
CA TYR A 453 25.02 14.94 -2.74
C TYR A 453 24.74 16.16 -3.63
N PRO A 454 25.49 16.34 -4.73
CA PRO A 454 25.25 17.43 -5.66
C PRO A 454 23.95 17.22 -6.46
N PRO A 455 23.28 18.29 -6.88
CA PRO A 455 22.10 18.18 -7.72
C PRO A 455 22.41 17.55 -9.07
N MET A 456 21.45 16.78 -9.60
CA MET A 456 21.57 16.13 -10.92
C MET A 456 21.59 17.17 -12.03
N ARG A 457 22.56 17.07 -12.92
CA ARG A 457 22.68 17.97 -14.09
C ARG A 457 21.94 17.38 -15.29
N TRP A 458 20.67 17.72 -15.43
CA TRP A 458 19.80 17.18 -16.49
C TRP A 458 20.14 17.70 -17.88
N MET A 459 20.56 18.95 -18.04
CA MET A 459 20.82 19.56 -19.35
C MET A 459 21.84 18.81 -20.22
N PRO A 460 23.02 18.38 -19.71
CA PRO A 460 23.93 17.56 -20.48
C PRO A 460 23.35 16.22 -20.93
N ILE A 461 22.50 15.62 -20.12
CA ILE A 461 21.88 14.33 -20.40
C ILE A 461 20.84 14.47 -21.50
N VAL A 462 19.95 15.47 -21.40
CA VAL A 462 18.98 15.78 -22.44
C VAL A 462 19.68 16.10 -23.77
N ALA A 463 20.76 16.88 -23.73
CA ALA A 463 21.55 17.19 -24.91
C ALA A 463 22.20 15.93 -25.52
N ALA A 464 22.80 15.06 -24.71
CA ALA A 464 23.40 13.80 -25.13
C ALA A 464 22.36 12.83 -25.74
N THR A 465 21.20 12.71 -25.10
CA THR A 465 20.08 11.89 -25.59
C THR A 465 19.54 12.44 -26.92
N GLY A 466 19.35 13.75 -27.02
CA GLY A 466 18.95 14.42 -28.26
C GLY A 466 19.95 14.20 -29.38
N LEU A 467 21.25 14.31 -29.08
CA LEU A 467 22.31 14.05 -30.03
C LEU A 467 22.34 12.58 -30.50
N MET A 468 22.16 11.63 -29.55
CA MET A 468 22.11 10.21 -29.89
C MET A 468 20.92 9.87 -30.79
N ILE A 469 19.74 10.42 -30.53
CA ILE A 469 18.57 10.28 -31.40
C ILE A 469 18.85 10.90 -32.79
N ALA A 470 19.42 12.10 -32.83
CA ALA A 470 19.78 12.76 -34.07
C ALA A 470 20.79 11.94 -34.90
N VAL A 471 21.80 11.36 -34.26
CA VAL A 471 22.79 10.47 -34.89
C VAL A 471 22.13 9.19 -35.41
N ALA A 472 21.21 8.58 -34.63
CA ALA A 472 20.49 7.39 -35.07
C ALA A 472 19.61 7.68 -36.31
N VAL A 473 18.85 8.77 -36.30
CA VAL A 473 18.03 9.22 -37.44
C VAL A 473 18.90 9.51 -38.65
N ALA A 474 19.99 10.25 -38.45
CA ALA A 474 20.96 10.55 -39.53
C ALA A 474 21.60 9.28 -40.11
N SER A 475 21.91 8.28 -39.25
CA SER A 475 22.48 7.00 -39.68
C SER A 475 21.50 6.22 -40.55
N VAL A 476 20.24 6.11 -40.13
CA VAL A 476 19.17 5.47 -40.92
C VAL A 476 19.00 6.19 -42.26
N TRP A 477 18.97 7.53 -42.26
CA TRP A 477 18.83 8.33 -43.46
C TRP A 477 20.04 8.18 -44.42
N LEU A 478 21.28 8.10 -43.90
CA LEU A 478 22.47 7.87 -44.67
C LEU A 478 22.50 6.48 -45.30
N VAL A 479 22.09 5.46 -44.55
CA VAL A 479 21.97 4.08 -45.05
C VAL A 479 20.95 3.99 -46.16
N SER A 480 19.75 4.58 -45.96
CA SER A 480 18.70 4.64 -46.98
C SER A 480 19.17 5.39 -48.27
N ARG A 481 19.93 6.47 -48.14
CA ARG A 481 20.53 7.17 -49.27
C ARG A 481 21.60 6.40 -50.04
N ARG A 482 22.37 5.56 -49.34
CA ARG A 482 23.43 4.75 -49.98
C ARG A 482 22.88 3.55 -50.74
N GLN A 483 21.66 3.10 -50.47
CA GLN A 483 21.02 2.04 -51.22
C GLN A 483 20.56 2.56 -52.58
N LYS A 484 21.07 1.92 -53.64
CA LYS A 484 20.67 2.24 -55.04
C LYS A 484 19.30 1.59 -55.34
N LEU A 485 18.24 2.04 -54.64
CA LEU A 485 16.89 1.56 -54.83
C LEU A 485 16.22 2.23 -56.06
N GLY A 486 15.43 1.44 -56.81
CA GLY A 486 14.60 1.96 -57.89
C GLY A 486 13.51 2.92 -57.37
N ALA A 487 12.85 3.64 -58.25
CA ALA A 487 11.79 4.61 -57.88
C ALA A 487 10.62 3.97 -57.14
N LEU A 488 10.24 2.73 -57.48
CA LEU A 488 9.18 1.98 -56.87
C LEU A 488 9.59 1.52 -55.45
N ASP A 489 10.83 1.03 -55.31
CA ASP A 489 11.35 0.56 -54.05
C ASP A 489 11.47 1.72 -53.03
N LYS A 490 11.90 2.90 -53.44
CA LYS A 490 11.94 4.11 -52.63
C LYS A 490 10.55 4.56 -52.15
N LYS A 491 9.51 4.36 -53.00
CA LYS A 491 8.11 4.62 -52.63
C LYS A 491 7.65 3.62 -51.60
N MET A 492 7.96 2.33 -51.80
CA MET A 492 7.61 1.26 -50.84
C MET A 492 8.34 1.42 -49.52
N GLU A 493 9.62 1.80 -49.51
CA GLU A 493 10.38 2.11 -48.33
C GLU A 493 9.76 3.23 -47.50
N ARG A 494 9.37 4.36 -48.15
CA ARG A 494 8.70 5.48 -47.44
C ARG A 494 7.35 5.07 -46.86
N VAL A 495 6.57 4.31 -47.60
CA VAL A 495 5.29 3.78 -47.14
C VAL A 495 5.53 2.81 -45.97
N GLY A 496 6.56 1.95 -46.08
CA GLY A 496 6.96 1.05 -44.98
C GLY A 496 7.30 1.81 -43.70
N TRP A 497 8.15 2.85 -43.80
CA TRP A 497 8.47 3.72 -42.65
C TRP A 497 7.24 4.42 -42.07
N LEU A 498 6.31 4.87 -42.92
CA LEU A 498 5.06 5.47 -42.44
C LEU A 498 4.21 4.48 -41.64
N PHE A 499 4.12 3.23 -42.10
CA PHE A 499 3.38 2.19 -41.36
C PHE A 499 4.06 1.75 -40.05
N VAL A 500 5.37 1.74 -40.00
CA VAL A 500 6.11 1.31 -38.79
C VAL A 500 6.31 2.47 -37.80
N SER A 501 6.29 3.74 -38.30
CA SER A 501 6.57 4.90 -37.44
C SER A 501 5.70 5.04 -36.19
N PRO A 502 4.38 4.77 -36.17
CA PRO A 502 3.61 4.87 -34.92
C PRO A 502 4.12 3.89 -33.83
N TRP A 503 4.50 2.69 -34.27
CA TRP A 503 5.08 1.70 -33.35
C TRP A 503 6.46 2.13 -32.84
N VAL A 504 7.33 2.61 -33.73
CA VAL A 504 8.68 3.08 -33.37
C VAL A 504 8.60 4.28 -32.42
N ILE A 505 7.74 5.26 -32.73
CA ILE A 505 7.53 6.43 -31.88
C ILE A 505 7.01 6.01 -30.50
N GLY A 506 5.99 5.13 -30.47
CA GLY A 506 5.47 4.57 -29.23
C GLY A 506 6.52 3.80 -28.44
N PHE A 507 7.31 2.95 -29.09
CA PHE A 507 8.39 2.21 -28.45
C PHE A 507 9.47 3.15 -27.86
N ILE A 508 9.93 4.14 -28.63
CA ILE A 508 10.95 5.08 -28.14
C ILE A 508 10.38 5.95 -27.00
N GLY A 509 9.17 6.49 -27.15
CA GLY A 509 8.60 7.42 -26.18
C GLY A 509 8.06 6.74 -24.93
N LEU A 510 7.38 5.59 -25.07
CA LEU A 510 6.65 4.95 -23.97
C LEU A 510 7.36 3.73 -23.36
N THR A 511 8.42 3.21 -24.02
CA THR A 511 9.15 2.05 -23.52
C THR A 511 10.63 2.38 -23.29
N LEU A 512 11.35 2.69 -24.35
CA LEU A 512 12.80 2.93 -24.26
C LEU A 512 13.12 4.20 -23.47
N GLY A 513 12.34 5.28 -23.67
CA GLY A 513 12.53 6.54 -22.96
C GLY A 513 12.44 6.37 -21.44
N PRO A 514 11.33 5.85 -20.88
CA PRO A 514 11.21 5.55 -19.45
C PRO A 514 12.27 4.56 -18.93
N MET A 515 12.67 3.55 -19.71
CA MET A 515 13.77 2.64 -19.33
C MET A 515 15.10 3.39 -19.16
N VAL A 516 15.48 4.23 -20.12
CA VAL A 516 16.72 5.03 -20.02
C VAL A 516 16.61 6.01 -18.84
N LEU A 517 15.46 6.65 -18.67
CA LEU A 517 15.22 7.53 -17.53
C LEU A 517 15.36 6.80 -16.20
N SER A 518 14.77 5.62 -16.07
CA SER A 518 14.91 4.76 -14.88
C SER A 518 16.38 4.39 -14.61
N LEU A 519 17.19 4.13 -15.66
CA LEU A 519 18.62 3.88 -15.48
C LEU A 519 19.34 5.11 -14.93
N LEU A 520 19.00 6.29 -15.40
CA LEU A 520 19.58 7.53 -14.89
C LEU A 520 19.13 7.79 -13.45
N LEU A 521 17.85 7.58 -13.14
CA LEU A 521 17.32 7.72 -11.79
C LEU A 521 17.95 6.72 -10.81
N SER A 522 18.36 5.54 -11.25
CA SER A 522 19.04 4.57 -10.39
C SER A 522 20.37 5.08 -9.82
N MET A 523 20.93 6.15 -10.41
CA MET A 523 22.14 6.85 -9.95
C MET A 523 21.82 8.12 -9.16
N THR A 524 20.56 8.31 -8.75
CA THR A 524 20.14 9.49 -8.02
C THR A 524 19.51 9.13 -6.67
N ARG A 525 19.56 10.08 -5.74
CA ARG A 525 18.64 10.15 -4.60
C ARG A 525 17.51 11.08 -5.00
N TRP A 526 16.31 10.55 -5.16
CA TRP A 526 15.12 11.29 -5.54
C TRP A 526 13.89 10.68 -4.92
N THR A 527 13.09 11.56 -4.29
CA THR A 527 11.80 11.19 -3.71
C THR A 527 10.67 11.47 -4.70
N ALA A 528 9.66 10.58 -4.73
CA ALA A 528 8.47 10.77 -5.56
C ALA A 528 7.58 11.95 -5.11
N MET A 529 7.92 12.64 -4.04
CA MET A 529 7.17 13.78 -3.52
C MET A 529 7.57 15.11 -4.17
N THR A 530 8.77 15.18 -4.77
CA THR A 530 9.33 16.40 -5.34
C THR A 530 9.51 16.31 -6.86
N PRO A 531 9.53 17.45 -7.59
CA PRO A 531 9.82 17.45 -9.01
C PRO A 531 11.16 16.77 -9.31
N MET A 532 11.25 16.00 -10.40
CA MET A 532 12.46 15.28 -10.80
C MET A 532 13.70 16.18 -10.96
N THR A 533 13.51 17.49 -11.13
CA THR A 533 14.58 18.48 -11.22
C THR A 533 15.38 18.62 -9.94
N THR A 534 14.82 18.24 -8.79
CA THR A 534 15.48 18.30 -7.47
C THR A 534 16.36 17.08 -7.18
N ALA A 535 16.32 16.03 -8.02
CA ALA A 535 17.08 14.81 -7.84
C ALA A 535 18.58 15.09 -7.63
N GLN A 536 19.19 14.41 -6.68
CA GLN A 536 20.62 14.52 -6.32
C GLN A 536 21.40 13.37 -6.96
N PHE A 537 22.57 13.60 -7.47
CA PHE A 537 23.41 12.58 -8.11
C PHE A 537 24.24 11.83 -7.06
N VAL A 538 23.94 10.53 -6.85
CA VAL A 538 24.63 9.66 -5.90
C VAL A 538 25.57 8.64 -6.58
N GLY A 539 25.59 8.59 -7.91
CA GLY A 539 26.41 7.64 -8.67
C GLY A 539 26.05 6.19 -8.37
N ALA A 540 26.98 5.41 -7.84
CA ALA A 540 26.78 3.99 -7.55
C ALA A 540 26.41 3.72 -6.07
N ASP A 541 26.15 4.75 -5.26
CA ASP A 541 25.92 4.54 -3.82
C ASP A 541 24.62 3.78 -3.55
N ASN A 542 23.56 3.92 -4.39
CA ASN A 542 22.37 3.06 -4.33
C ASN A 542 22.71 1.56 -4.45
N TYR A 543 23.62 1.21 -5.37
CA TYR A 543 24.04 -0.19 -5.58
C TYR A 543 24.96 -0.68 -4.45
N LYS A 544 25.72 0.21 -3.82
CA LYS A 544 26.51 -0.14 -2.63
C LYS A 544 25.62 -0.38 -1.44
N GLU A 545 24.64 0.50 -1.21
CA GLU A 545 23.61 0.35 -0.18
C GLU A 545 22.96 -1.04 -0.27
N MET A 546 22.48 -1.38 -1.46
CA MET A 546 21.90 -2.68 -1.77
C MET A 546 22.84 -3.86 -1.48
N ALA A 547 24.15 -3.69 -1.67
CA ALA A 547 25.12 -4.75 -1.50
C ALA A 547 25.69 -4.85 -0.07
N THR A 548 25.48 -3.84 0.77
CA THR A 548 26.06 -3.76 2.13
C THR A 548 24.98 -3.68 3.22
N TYR A 549 24.37 -2.52 3.41
CA TYR A 549 23.46 -2.26 4.52
C TYR A 549 22.14 -3.03 4.38
N ASP A 550 21.56 -3.01 3.18
CA ASP A 550 20.25 -3.58 2.89
C ASP A 550 20.28 -5.06 2.48
N PHE A 551 21.49 -5.60 2.22
CA PHE A 551 21.62 -6.94 1.62
C PHE A 551 21.09 -8.06 2.52
N GLN A 552 21.46 -8.08 3.78
CA GLN A 552 21.14 -9.19 4.69
C GLN A 552 19.67 -9.15 5.15
N GLU A 553 19.14 -7.95 5.35
CA GLU A 553 17.82 -7.75 5.96
C GLU A 553 16.69 -7.87 4.95
N HIS A 554 16.88 -7.34 3.72
CA HIS A 554 15.79 -7.28 2.74
C HIS A 554 16.11 -7.93 1.39
N ILE A 555 17.27 -7.62 0.79
CA ILE A 555 17.60 -8.09 -0.57
C ILE A 555 17.74 -9.60 -0.63
N LYS A 556 18.49 -10.19 0.29
CA LYS A 556 18.72 -11.64 0.33
C LYS A 556 17.43 -12.42 0.66
N PRO A 557 16.62 -12.06 1.68
CA PRO A 557 15.30 -12.68 1.88
C PRO A 557 14.40 -12.56 0.65
N ALA A 558 14.31 -11.37 0.04
CA ALA A 558 13.48 -11.13 -1.13
C ALA A 558 13.91 -12.00 -2.34
N LEU A 559 15.21 -12.13 -2.57
CA LEU A 559 15.75 -13.01 -3.61
C LEU A 559 15.49 -14.50 -3.31
N LEU A 560 15.63 -14.92 -2.05
CA LEU A 560 15.40 -16.30 -1.65
C LEU A 560 13.92 -16.68 -1.78
N VAL A 561 13.00 -15.84 -1.32
CA VAL A 561 11.55 -16.07 -1.43
C VAL A 561 11.13 -16.12 -2.91
N THR A 562 11.58 -15.15 -3.72
CA THR A 562 11.28 -15.11 -5.15
C THR A 562 11.87 -16.33 -5.88
N GLY A 563 13.11 -16.68 -5.55
CA GLY A 563 13.78 -17.85 -6.11
C GLY A 563 13.12 -19.16 -5.72
N TYR A 564 12.70 -19.30 -4.45
CA TYR A 564 11.97 -20.47 -3.95
C TYR A 564 10.63 -20.62 -4.67
N TYR A 565 9.86 -19.53 -4.79
CA TYR A 565 8.63 -19.53 -5.56
C TYR A 565 8.87 -19.93 -7.02
N ALA A 566 9.86 -19.33 -7.70
CA ALA A 566 10.18 -19.63 -9.09
C ALA A 566 10.62 -21.08 -9.28
N ALA A 567 11.43 -21.61 -8.36
CA ALA A 567 11.92 -23.00 -8.41
C ALA A 567 10.78 -24.04 -8.27
N LEU A 568 9.71 -23.70 -7.56
CA LEU A 568 8.54 -24.57 -7.43
C LEU A 568 7.49 -24.31 -8.51
N SER A 569 7.08 -23.05 -8.71
CA SER A 569 5.94 -22.69 -9.58
C SER A 569 6.24 -22.95 -11.06
N VAL A 570 7.48 -22.68 -11.52
CA VAL A 570 7.83 -22.88 -12.92
C VAL A 570 7.76 -24.35 -13.34
N PRO A 571 8.49 -25.28 -12.73
CA PRO A 571 8.42 -26.68 -13.17
C PRO A 571 7.05 -27.31 -12.91
N LEU A 572 6.42 -27.07 -11.74
CA LEU A 572 5.12 -27.61 -11.44
C LEU A 572 4.03 -27.08 -12.38
N GLY A 573 4.04 -25.77 -12.67
CA GLY A 573 3.12 -25.14 -13.60
C GLY A 573 3.28 -25.67 -15.03
N GLN A 574 4.52 -25.87 -15.51
CA GLN A 574 4.78 -26.44 -16.84
C GLN A 574 4.30 -27.91 -16.92
N LEU A 575 4.60 -28.70 -15.91
CA LEU A 575 4.16 -30.10 -15.85
C LEU A 575 2.63 -30.21 -15.78
N ALA A 576 1.99 -29.40 -14.94
CA ALA A 576 0.53 -29.37 -14.83
C ALA A 576 -0.14 -28.92 -16.14
N ALA A 577 0.36 -27.84 -16.76
CA ALA A 577 -0.15 -27.35 -18.03
C ALA A 577 -0.04 -28.40 -19.16
N LEU A 578 1.12 -29.08 -19.25
CA LEU A 578 1.34 -30.15 -20.22
C LEU A 578 0.43 -31.35 -19.93
N ALA A 579 0.33 -31.78 -18.67
CA ALA A 579 -0.53 -32.93 -18.29
C ALA A 579 -2.00 -32.64 -18.62
N VAL A 580 -2.50 -31.44 -18.27
CA VAL A 580 -3.88 -31.04 -18.62
C VAL A 580 -4.04 -30.95 -20.14
N ALA A 581 -3.07 -30.39 -20.89
CA ALA A 581 -3.12 -30.37 -22.35
C ALA A 581 -3.20 -31.75 -22.98
N MET A 582 -2.46 -32.71 -22.46
CA MET A 582 -2.51 -34.13 -22.91
C MET A 582 -3.88 -34.76 -22.65
N LEU A 583 -4.48 -34.53 -21.47
CA LEU A 583 -5.86 -34.93 -21.16
C LEU A 583 -6.87 -34.29 -22.12
N MET A 584 -6.71 -32.99 -22.40
CA MET A 584 -7.58 -32.26 -23.30
C MET A 584 -7.35 -32.58 -24.78
N ASN A 585 -6.26 -33.24 -25.14
CA ASN A 585 -6.00 -33.77 -26.48
C ASN A 585 -6.70 -35.11 -26.75
N SER A 586 -7.33 -35.73 -25.75
CA SER A 586 -8.08 -36.96 -25.87
C SER A 586 -9.38 -36.79 -26.68
N ARG A 587 -9.96 -37.93 -27.15
CA ARG A 587 -11.27 -37.96 -27.86
C ARG A 587 -12.48 -38.13 -26.92
N ALA A 588 -12.35 -37.72 -25.65
CA ALA A 588 -13.41 -37.86 -24.67
C ALA A 588 -14.64 -36.99 -25.01
N ARG A 589 -15.84 -37.48 -24.66
CA ARG A 589 -17.09 -36.70 -24.80
C ARG A 589 -17.06 -35.50 -23.84
N GLY A 590 -17.49 -34.33 -24.32
CA GLY A 590 -17.53 -33.10 -23.50
C GLY A 590 -16.19 -32.37 -23.33
N ILE A 591 -15.12 -32.75 -24.04
CA ILE A 591 -13.78 -32.21 -23.91
C ILE A 591 -13.72 -30.66 -24.10
N THR A 592 -14.62 -30.14 -24.93
CA THR A 592 -14.72 -28.67 -25.15
C THR A 592 -15.15 -27.95 -23.86
N MET A 593 -16.10 -28.51 -23.12
CA MET A 593 -16.55 -27.98 -21.83
C MET A 593 -15.39 -27.98 -20.81
N PHE A 594 -14.64 -29.12 -20.71
CA PHE A 594 -13.48 -29.17 -19.83
C PHE A 594 -12.40 -28.16 -20.18
N ARG A 595 -12.13 -27.94 -21.49
CA ARG A 595 -11.20 -26.86 -21.93
C ARG A 595 -11.63 -25.51 -21.43
N THR A 596 -12.93 -25.19 -21.51
CA THR A 596 -13.48 -23.93 -20.99
C THR A 596 -13.31 -23.83 -19.47
N ILE A 597 -13.65 -24.88 -18.71
CA ILE A 597 -13.54 -24.91 -17.26
C ILE A 597 -12.10 -24.68 -16.81
N TYR A 598 -11.11 -25.35 -17.43
CA TYR A 598 -9.70 -25.14 -17.09
C TYR A 598 -9.14 -23.79 -17.56
N TYR A 599 -9.79 -23.17 -18.54
CA TYR A 599 -9.37 -21.84 -19.03
C TYR A 599 -9.95 -20.66 -18.22
N ILE A 600 -11.18 -20.79 -17.70
CA ILE A 600 -11.86 -19.72 -16.95
C ILE A 600 -10.99 -19.09 -15.84
N PRO A 601 -10.27 -19.85 -14.99
CA PRO A 601 -9.46 -19.24 -13.94
C PRO A 601 -8.39 -18.27 -14.45
N THR A 602 -7.87 -18.47 -15.67
CA THR A 602 -6.87 -17.56 -16.26
C THR A 602 -7.42 -16.20 -16.65
N LEU A 603 -8.75 -16.06 -16.73
CA LEU A 603 -9.42 -14.79 -17.03
C LEU A 603 -9.69 -13.96 -15.76
N VAL A 604 -9.52 -14.57 -14.58
CA VAL A 604 -9.73 -13.89 -13.30
C VAL A 604 -8.53 -13.00 -13.00
N GLY A 605 -8.79 -11.71 -12.74
CA GLY A 605 -7.74 -10.75 -12.39
C GLY A 605 -7.02 -11.12 -11.09
N GLY A 606 -5.74 -10.73 -10.98
CA GLY A 606 -4.88 -11.11 -9.85
C GLY A 606 -5.43 -10.74 -8.47
N VAL A 607 -6.03 -9.55 -8.32
CA VAL A 607 -6.65 -9.09 -7.07
C VAL A 607 -7.85 -9.96 -6.67
N THR A 608 -8.75 -10.23 -7.62
CA THR A 608 -9.92 -11.10 -7.38
C THR A 608 -9.47 -12.52 -7.04
N MET A 609 -8.45 -13.01 -7.71
CA MET A 609 -7.85 -14.32 -7.43
C MET A 609 -7.32 -14.37 -5.99
N ALA A 610 -6.56 -13.35 -5.58
CA ALA A 610 -6.03 -13.24 -4.22
C ALA A 610 -7.16 -13.23 -3.18
N ALA A 611 -8.22 -12.46 -3.39
CA ALA A 611 -9.37 -12.40 -2.48
C ALA A 611 -10.08 -13.77 -2.32
N ILE A 612 -10.28 -14.51 -3.43
CA ILE A 612 -10.84 -15.86 -3.38
C ILE A 612 -9.94 -16.81 -2.57
N TRP A 613 -8.63 -16.74 -2.79
CA TRP A 613 -7.69 -17.62 -2.10
C TRP A 613 -7.50 -17.24 -0.62
N LEU A 614 -7.58 -15.95 -0.24
CA LEU A 614 -7.66 -15.52 1.15
C LEU A 614 -8.82 -16.19 1.89
N TRP A 615 -9.98 -16.24 1.24
CA TRP A 615 -11.15 -16.93 1.80
C TRP A 615 -10.93 -18.46 1.89
N LEU A 616 -10.38 -19.09 0.84
CA LEU A 616 -10.12 -20.53 0.81
C LEU A 616 -9.08 -20.98 1.83
N LEU A 617 -8.06 -20.15 2.07
CA LEU A 617 -6.94 -20.41 2.99
C LEU A 617 -7.21 -19.95 4.43
N ASN A 618 -8.37 -19.34 4.71
CA ASN A 618 -8.66 -18.86 6.06
C ASN A 618 -8.52 -19.99 7.08
N PRO A 619 -7.76 -19.81 8.20
CA PRO A 619 -7.49 -20.88 9.15
C PRO A 619 -8.75 -21.42 9.86
N THR A 620 -9.75 -20.57 10.09
CA THR A 620 -10.95 -20.89 10.87
C THR A 620 -12.09 -21.46 10.04
N TYR A 621 -12.43 -20.82 8.92
CA TYR A 621 -13.59 -21.16 8.10
C TYR A 621 -13.25 -21.51 6.64
N GLY A 622 -11.96 -21.50 6.28
CA GLY A 622 -11.53 -21.76 4.91
C GLY A 622 -11.77 -23.21 4.48
N LEU A 623 -12.20 -23.34 3.22
CA LEU A 623 -12.54 -24.66 2.65
C LEU A 623 -11.36 -25.65 2.70
N ILE A 624 -10.12 -25.16 2.49
CA ILE A 624 -8.93 -26.02 2.46
C ILE A 624 -8.69 -26.60 3.85
N ASN A 625 -8.73 -25.79 4.90
CA ASN A 625 -8.55 -26.26 6.27
C ASN A 625 -9.74 -27.13 6.74
N HIS A 626 -10.94 -26.87 6.24
CA HIS A 626 -12.09 -27.74 6.51
C HIS A 626 -11.87 -29.17 5.96
N ILE A 627 -11.26 -29.28 4.77
CA ILE A 627 -10.93 -30.59 4.16
C ILE A 627 -9.72 -31.23 4.83
N LEU A 628 -8.70 -30.44 5.20
CA LEU A 628 -7.47 -30.95 5.81
C LEU A 628 -7.63 -31.25 7.32
N GLY A 629 -8.55 -30.61 8.01
CA GLY A 629 -8.76 -30.72 9.46
C GLY A 629 -8.92 -32.18 9.95
N PRO A 630 -9.79 -33.01 9.33
CA PRO A 630 -9.93 -34.43 9.69
C PRO A 630 -8.64 -35.25 9.46
N ILE A 631 -7.82 -34.86 8.50
CA ILE A 631 -6.54 -35.53 8.20
C ILE A 631 -5.49 -35.11 9.21
N ALA A 632 -5.34 -33.82 9.43
CA ALA A 632 -4.41 -33.25 10.40
C ALA A 632 -4.67 -33.76 11.82
N SER A 633 -5.94 -33.80 12.23
CA SER A 633 -6.39 -34.37 13.53
C SER A 633 -5.98 -35.82 13.70
N LYS A 634 -6.08 -36.66 12.66
CA LYS A 634 -5.60 -38.05 12.69
C LYS A 634 -4.09 -38.17 12.81
N MET A 635 -3.37 -37.16 12.34
CA MET A 635 -1.91 -37.07 12.46
C MET A 635 -1.44 -36.42 13.76
N GLY A 636 -2.37 -35.96 14.63
CA GLY A 636 -2.06 -35.29 15.87
C GLY A 636 -1.56 -33.85 15.70
N THR A 637 -1.87 -33.21 14.55
CA THR A 637 -1.48 -31.83 14.21
C THR A 637 -2.70 -30.97 13.94
N ALA A 638 -2.55 -29.65 14.05
CA ALA A 638 -3.54 -28.69 13.58
C ALA A 638 -3.35 -28.41 12.07
N PRO A 639 -4.40 -28.02 11.34
CA PRO A 639 -4.25 -27.46 10.00
C PRO A 639 -3.40 -26.19 10.04
N PRO A 640 -2.60 -25.92 9.00
CA PRO A 640 -1.72 -24.75 9.00
C PRO A 640 -2.48 -23.43 8.94
N ASP A 641 -1.92 -22.41 9.58
CA ASP A 641 -2.25 -21.01 9.31
C ASP A 641 -1.38 -20.53 8.13
N TRP A 642 -1.92 -20.67 6.93
CA TRP A 642 -1.20 -20.57 5.66
C TRP A 642 -0.43 -19.26 5.47
N ILE A 643 -0.98 -18.14 5.96
CA ILE A 643 -0.49 -16.78 5.71
C ILE A 643 -0.34 -15.95 7.00
N GLY A 644 -0.58 -16.56 8.16
CA GLY A 644 -0.39 -15.98 9.48
C GLY A 644 0.81 -16.58 10.20
N SER A 645 0.60 -17.21 11.36
CA SER A 645 1.67 -17.70 12.22
C SER A 645 2.62 -18.76 11.60
N ASP A 646 2.13 -19.53 10.60
CA ASP A 646 2.93 -20.56 9.91
C ASP A 646 3.39 -20.11 8.50
N ALA A 647 3.31 -18.81 8.19
CA ALA A 647 3.55 -18.27 6.86
C ALA A 647 4.97 -18.54 6.33
N ASP A 648 5.98 -18.54 7.18
CA ASP A 648 7.37 -18.85 6.87
C ASP A 648 7.52 -20.21 6.18
N ARG A 649 6.68 -21.16 6.54
CA ARG A 649 6.67 -22.51 5.98
C ARG A 649 5.66 -22.70 4.83
N TRP A 650 4.47 -22.10 4.96
CA TRP A 650 3.33 -22.46 4.12
C TRP A 650 2.89 -21.38 3.13
N ALA A 651 3.26 -20.11 3.29
CA ALA A 651 2.76 -19.05 2.43
C ALA A 651 3.21 -19.19 0.97
N VAL A 652 4.50 -19.47 0.72
CA VAL A 652 5.01 -19.67 -0.64
C VAL A 652 4.40 -20.93 -1.29
N PRO A 653 4.33 -22.11 -0.63
CA PRO A 653 3.57 -23.25 -1.14
C PRO A 653 2.11 -22.96 -1.46
N ALA A 654 1.40 -22.18 -0.63
CA ALA A 654 0.02 -21.77 -0.90
C ALA A 654 -0.08 -20.92 -2.18
N MET A 655 0.86 -19.98 -2.38
CA MET A 655 0.92 -19.17 -3.61
C MET A 655 1.26 -20.00 -4.84
N VAL A 656 2.11 -21.02 -4.71
CA VAL A 656 2.37 -22.00 -5.79
C VAL A 656 1.09 -22.77 -6.11
N MET A 657 0.37 -23.25 -5.11
CA MET A 657 -0.92 -23.93 -5.30
C MET A 657 -1.94 -23.04 -6.02
N MET A 658 -2.02 -21.76 -5.67
CA MET A 658 -2.84 -20.77 -6.36
C MET A 658 -2.41 -20.62 -7.83
N SER A 659 -1.11 -20.54 -8.12
CA SER A 659 -0.61 -20.42 -9.49
C SER A 659 -0.94 -21.62 -10.37
N MET A 660 -1.01 -22.82 -9.79
CA MET A 660 -1.41 -24.03 -10.50
C MET A 660 -2.89 -24.04 -10.90
N TRP A 661 -3.75 -23.26 -10.26
CA TRP A 661 -5.13 -23.12 -10.70
C TRP A 661 -5.26 -22.35 -12.01
N THR A 662 -4.27 -21.53 -12.36
CA THR A 662 -4.27 -20.70 -13.58
C THR A 662 -3.50 -21.30 -14.76
N VAL A 663 -3.25 -22.61 -14.77
CA VAL A 663 -2.49 -23.32 -15.84
C VAL A 663 -3.19 -23.34 -17.21
N GLY A 664 -4.43 -22.86 -17.30
CA GLY A 664 -5.25 -22.90 -18.53
C GLY A 664 -4.61 -22.21 -19.73
N GLY A 665 -3.87 -21.13 -19.53
CA GLY A 665 -3.13 -20.44 -20.58
C GLY A 665 -2.03 -21.33 -21.18
N GLY A 666 -1.19 -21.90 -20.34
CA GLY A 666 -0.16 -22.86 -20.73
C GLY A 666 -0.73 -24.12 -21.34
N MET A 667 -1.85 -24.61 -20.82
CA MET A 667 -2.57 -25.75 -21.40
C MET A 667 -2.94 -25.50 -22.86
N LEU A 668 -3.50 -24.34 -23.21
CA LEU A 668 -3.90 -24.03 -24.58
C LEU A 668 -2.69 -23.99 -25.53
N THR A 669 -1.59 -23.41 -25.12
CA THR A 669 -0.36 -23.36 -25.91
C THR A 669 0.19 -24.77 -26.17
N TYR A 670 0.26 -25.62 -25.15
CA TYR A 670 0.67 -27.01 -25.30
C TYR A 670 -0.32 -27.85 -26.13
N LEU A 671 -1.62 -27.62 -25.96
CA LEU A 671 -2.64 -28.32 -26.75
C LEU A 671 -2.52 -27.99 -28.25
N ALA A 672 -2.21 -26.74 -28.58
CA ALA A 672 -1.95 -26.33 -29.97
C ALA A 672 -0.70 -27.02 -30.54
N ALA A 673 0.38 -27.10 -29.77
CA ALA A 673 1.61 -27.83 -30.18
C ALA A 673 1.37 -29.32 -30.37
N LEU A 674 0.67 -29.97 -29.42
CA LEU A 674 0.37 -31.40 -29.48
C LEU A 674 -0.44 -31.76 -30.72
N LYS A 675 -1.32 -30.86 -31.19
CA LYS A 675 -2.11 -31.08 -32.43
C LYS A 675 -1.30 -30.92 -33.70
N ASN A 676 -0.18 -30.20 -33.64
CA ASN A 676 0.69 -29.99 -34.80
C ASN A 676 1.73 -31.10 -34.99
N VAL A 677 1.86 -32.05 -34.05
CA VAL A 677 2.76 -33.20 -34.22
C VAL A 677 2.22 -34.14 -35.33
N PRO A 678 2.97 -34.40 -36.41
CA PRO A 678 2.50 -35.26 -37.49
C PRO A 678 2.17 -36.68 -37.01
N PHE A 679 0.95 -37.15 -37.35
CA PHE A 679 0.49 -38.48 -36.93
C PHE A 679 1.34 -39.63 -37.46
N SER A 680 1.97 -39.43 -38.64
CA SER A 680 2.87 -40.40 -39.28
C SER A 680 4.07 -40.76 -38.40
N LEU A 681 4.56 -39.86 -37.54
CA LEU A 681 5.64 -40.15 -36.59
C LEU A 681 5.20 -41.16 -35.52
N TYR A 682 3.96 -41.07 -35.08
CA TYR A 682 3.39 -42.05 -34.12
C TYR A 682 3.12 -43.39 -34.77
N GLU A 683 2.71 -43.44 -36.05
CA GLU A 683 2.53 -44.67 -36.80
C GLU A 683 3.86 -45.39 -37.01
N ALA A 684 4.90 -44.68 -37.45
CA ALA A 684 6.24 -45.22 -37.57
C ALA A 684 6.75 -45.81 -36.25
N ALA A 685 6.66 -45.03 -35.16
CA ALA A 685 7.07 -45.47 -33.83
C ALA A 685 6.28 -46.73 -33.33
N ARG A 686 5.01 -46.87 -33.71
CA ARG A 686 4.20 -48.06 -33.40
C ARG A 686 4.66 -49.28 -34.20
N ILE A 687 4.99 -49.09 -35.47
CA ILE A 687 5.52 -50.18 -36.32
C ILE A 687 6.85 -50.68 -35.73
N ASP A 688 7.67 -49.75 -35.18
CA ASP A 688 8.93 -50.07 -34.48
C ASP A 688 8.73 -50.64 -33.07
N GLY A 689 7.46 -50.87 -32.63
CA GLY A 689 7.14 -51.47 -31.33
C GLY A 689 7.27 -50.54 -30.13
N ALA A 690 7.31 -49.22 -30.34
CA ALA A 690 7.41 -48.25 -29.23
C ALA A 690 6.14 -48.17 -28.38
N SER A 691 6.26 -48.38 -27.08
CA SER A 691 5.17 -48.17 -26.11
C SER A 691 4.72 -46.69 -26.06
N ALA A 692 3.51 -46.44 -25.52
CA ALA A 692 3.00 -45.06 -25.39
C ALA A 692 3.95 -44.14 -24.62
N THR A 693 4.57 -44.64 -23.56
CA THR A 693 5.56 -43.85 -22.78
C THR A 693 6.81 -43.55 -23.63
N ARG A 694 7.30 -44.54 -24.42
CA ARG A 694 8.43 -44.31 -25.29
C ARG A 694 8.08 -43.32 -26.40
N GLN A 695 6.90 -43.41 -27.01
CA GLN A 695 6.41 -42.44 -27.99
C GLN A 695 6.33 -41.00 -27.39
N PHE A 696 5.93 -40.88 -26.15
CA PHE A 696 5.91 -39.58 -25.46
C PHE A 696 7.30 -38.94 -25.35
N PHE A 697 8.28 -39.68 -24.85
CA PHE A 697 9.64 -39.12 -24.67
C PHE A 697 10.45 -39.02 -25.98
N THR A 698 10.20 -39.89 -26.98
CA THR A 698 11.01 -39.91 -28.21
C THR A 698 10.38 -39.14 -29.38
N VAL A 699 9.05 -38.94 -29.37
CA VAL A 699 8.33 -38.22 -30.43
C VAL A 699 7.69 -36.94 -29.89
N THR A 700 6.83 -37.07 -28.88
CA THR A 700 6.03 -35.95 -28.42
C THR A 700 6.90 -34.81 -27.82
N ILE A 701 7.71 -35.10 -26.80
CA ILE A 701 8.53 -34.09 -26.10
C ILE A 701 9.52 -33.43 -27.08
N PRO A 702 10.28 -34.11 -27.90
CA PRO A 702 11.16 -33.43 -28.86
C PRO A 702 10.41 -32.50 -29.83
N MET A 703 9.28 -32.94 -30.39
CA MET A 703 8.52 -32.15 -31.35
C MET A 703 7.91 -30.87 -30.75
N ILE A 704 7.51 -30.89 -29.46
CA ILE A 704 6.96 -29.72 -28.76
C ILE A 704 8.02 -28.95 -27.98
N SER A 705 9.29 -29.39 -27.99
CA SER A 705 10.36 -28.75 -27.18
C SER A 705 10.58 -27.26 -27.49
N PRO A 706 10.38 -26.72 -28.71
CA PRO A 706 10.48 -25.27 -28.94
C PRO A 706 9.43 -24.49 -28.15
N LEU A 707 8.23 -25.07 -27.98
CA LEU A 707 7.18 -24.42 -27.21
C LEU A 707 7.38 -24.61 -25.70
N ILE A 708 7.92 -25.76 -25.26
CA ILE A 708 8.35 -25.95 -23.86
C ILE A 708 9.38 -24.87 -23.51
N PHE A 709 10.34 -24.65 -24.37
CA PHE A 709 11.37 -23.64 -24.21
C PHE A 709 10.78 -22.21 -24.13
N PHE A 710 9.88 -21.87 -25.04
CA PHE A 710 9.19 -20.56 -25.00
C PHE A 710 8.40 -20.37 -23.71
N ASN A 711 7.57 -21.33 -23.33
CA ASN A 711 6.78 -21.28 -22.12
C ASN A 711 7.65 -21.25 -20.86
N LEU A 712 8.79 -21.94 -20.85
CA LEU A 712 9.76 -21.91 -19.75
C LEU A 712 10.33 -20.51 -19.54
N ILE A 713 10.77 -19.85 -20.62
CA ILE A 713 11.27 -18.46 -20.53
C ILE A 713 10.18 -17.53 -19.98
N MET A 714 8.95 -17.61 -20.54
CA MET A 714 7.85 -16.76 -20.09
C MET A 714 7.46 -17.03 -18.64
N ALA A 715 7.51 -18.28 -18.20
CA ALA A 715 7.23 -18.65 -16.82
C ALA A 715 8.31 -18.15 -15.85
N ILE A 716 9.60 -18.21 -16.22
CA ILE A 716 10.69 -17.64 -15.42
C ILE A 716 10.50 -16.14 -15.29
N ILE A 717 10.31 -15.41 -16.40
CA ILE A 717 10.09 -13.97 -16.36
C ILE A 717 8.88 -13.63 -15.45
N GLY A 718 7.75 -14.32 -15.64
CA GLY A 718 6.53 -14.09 -14.86
C GLY A 718 6.70 -14.41 -13.37
N SER A 719 7.48 -15.45 -13.00
CA SER A 719 7.68 -15.82 -11.60
C SER A 719 8.50 -14.79 -10.80
N PHE A 720 9.37 -14.03 -11.48
CA PHE A 720 10.10 -12.92 -10.86
C PHE A 720 9.32 -11.60 -10.84
N GLN A 721 8.14 -11.54 -11.46
CA GLN A 721 7.29 -10.36 -11.57
C GLN A 721 5.96 -10.51 -10.82
N VAL A 722 5.85 -11.49 -9.93
CA VAL A 722 4.64 -11.70 -9.11
C VAL A 722 4.50 -10.53 -8.14
N PHE A 723 3.36 -9.82 -8.20
CA PHE A 723 3.07 -8.66 -7.39
C PHE A 723 1.65 -8.70 -6.80
N ALA A 724 0.61 -8.58 -7.63
CA ALA A 724 -0.76 -8.31 -7.19
C ALA A 724 -1.29 -9.33 -6.17
N GLN A 725 -0.97 -10.59 -6.34
CA GLN A 725 -1.39 -11.65 -5.43
C GLN A 725 -0.74 -11.51 -4.05
N VAL A 726 0.57 -11.31 -4.02
CA VAL A 726 1.34 -11.16 -2.77
C VAL A 726 0.93 -9.89 -2.05
N PHE A 727 0.83 -8.78 -2.80
CA PHE A 727 0.44 -7.49 -2.25
C PHE A 727 -0.92 -7.54 -1.53
N VAL A 728 -1.91 -8.20 -2.14
CA VAL A 728 -3.27 -8.32 -1.57
C VAL A 728 -3.33 -9.34 -0.44
N MET A 729 -2.58 -10.46 -0.54
CA MET A 729 -2.69 -11.56 0.43
C MET A 729 -1.91 -11.29 1.71
N THR A 730 -0.70 -10.77 1.61
CA THR A 730 0.25 -10.71 2.72
C THR A 730 1.01 -9.39 2.81
N GLY A 731 1.06 -8.60 1.73
CA GLY A 731 1.86 -7.38 1.67
C GLY A 731 3.38 -7.60 1.80
N GLY A 732 3.85 -8.85 1.83
CA GLY A 732 5.27 -9.22 2.04
C GLY A 732 5.54 -9.91 3.37
N GLY A 733 4.62 -9.75 4.36
CA GLY A 733 4.73 -10.32 5.70
C GLY A 733 4.16 -11.74 5.84
N PRO A 734 4.12 -12.26 7.08
CA PRO A 734 4.92 -11.80 8.22
C PRO A 734 6.41 -12.20 8.06
N LYS A 735 7.31 -11.58 8.84
CA LYS A 735 8.77 -11.89 8.85
C LYS A 735 9.41 -11.97 7.47
N ASN A 736 9.01 -11.12 6.54
CA ASN A 736 9.47 -11.21 5.17
C ASN A 736 9.22 -12.59 4.50
N ALA A 737 8.34 -13.45 5.09
CA ALA A 737 8.03 -14.80 4.58
C ALA A 737 7.52 -14.79 3.15
N THR A 738 6.94 -13.69 2.73
CA THR A 738 6.48 -13.44 1.36
C THR A 738 7.02 -12.14 0.78
N LEU A 739 8.16 -11.67 1.25
CA LEU A 739 8.82 -10.51 0.68
C LEU A 739 9.42 -10.87 -0.69
N PHE A 740 8.58 -10.86 -1.71
CA PHE A 740 9.05 -10.98 -3.09
C PHE A 740 9.84 -9.76 -3.48
N TYR A 741 10.82 -9.93 -4.35
CA TYR A 741 11.69 -8.82 -4.79
C TYR A 741 10.89 -7.63 -5.36
N VAL A 742 9.82 -7.89 -6.10
CA VAL A 742 8.96 -6.82 -6.64
C VAL A 742 8.13 -6.12 -5.56
N ILE A 743 7.77 -6.81 -4.47
CA ILE A 743 7.11 -6.19 -3.31
C ILE A 743 8.07 -5.22 -2.62
N TYR A 744 9.31 -5.63 -2.38
CA TYR A 744 10.32 -4.76 -1.81
C TYR A 744 10.60 -3.53 -2.70
N LEU A 745 10.77 -3.75 -4.01
CA LEU A 745 10.88 -2.67 -4.98
C LEU A 745 9.69 -1.69 -4.92
N TYR A 746 8.47 -2.23 -4.81
CA TYR A 746 7.26 -1.41 -4.71
C TYR A 746 7.22 -0.60 -3.40
N ARG A 747 7.56 -1.22 -2.27
CA ARG A 747 7.68 -0.53 -0.98
C ARG A 747 8.64 0.65 -1.09
N GLN A 748 9.84 0.43 -1.62
CA GLN A 748 10.85 1.47 -1.82
C GLN A 748 10.34 2.60 -2.73
N ALA A 749 9.67 2.28 -3.84
CA ALA A 749 9.20 3.28 -4.79
C ALA A 749 8.03 4.11 -4.27
N PHE A 750 7.00 3.47 -3.69
CA PHE A 750 5.68 4.05 -3.46
C PHE A 750 5.30 4.20 -1.99
N GLN A 751 5.85 3.40 -1.10
CA GLN A 751 5.62 3.53 0.34
C GLN A 751 6.70 4.41 1.00
N PHE A 752 7.98 4.13 0.68
CA PHE A 752 9.12 4.87 1.24
C PHE A 752 9.58 6.03 0.35
N HIS A 753 8.99 6.16 -0.83
CA HIS A 753 9.25 7.25 -1.81
C HIS A 753 10.69 7.32 -2.33
N ASN A 754 11.51 6.30 -2.14
CA ASN A 754 12.90 6.20 -2.57
C ASN A 754 13.00 5.81 -4.05
N MET A 755 12.49 6.65 -4.97
CA MET A 755 12.42 6.33 -6.41
C MET A 755 13.78 6.06 -7.05
N GLY A 756 14.83 6.76 -6.60
CA GLY A 756 16.19 6.50 -7.08
C GLY A 756 16.66 5.09 -6.74
N TYR A 757 16.48 4.69 -5.48
CA TYR A 757 16.83 3.36 -5.00
C TYR A 757 15.97 2.26 -5.64
N ALA A 758 14.65 2.47 -5.72
CA ALA A 758 13.74 1.55 -6.41
C ALA A 758 14.10 1.34 -7.89
N SER A 759 14.56 2.40 -8.57
CA SER A 759 15.08 2.30 -9.93
C SER A 759 16.34 1.43 -10.01
N ALA A 760 17.23 1.50 -9.01
CA ALA A 760 18.40 0.63 -8.93
C ALA A 760 17.99 -0.84 -8.70
N LEU A 761 17.03 -1.10 -7.81
CA LEU A 761 16.43 -2.43 -7.61
C LEU A 761 15.85 -3.00 -8.91
N ALA A 762 15.08 -2.18 -9.66
CA ALA A 762 14.50 -2.61 -10.94
C ALA A 762 15.57 -3.03 -11.97
N TRP A 763 16.69 -2.31 -12.04
CA TRP A 763 17.79 -2.65 -12.94
C TRP A 763 18.54 -3.91 -12.51
N VAL A 764 18.73 -4.14 -11.20
CA VAL A 764 19.31 -5.39 -10.69
C VAL A 764 18.41 -6.57 -11.03
N LEU A 765 17.09 -6.44 -10.82
CA LEU A 765 16.12 -7.47 -11.19
C LEU A 765 16.15 -7.76 -12.70
N PHE A 766 16.17 -6.71 -13.53
CA PHE A 766 16.28 -6.86 -14.99
C PHE A 766 17.51 -7.64 -15.39
N LEU A 767 18.70 -7.29 -14.85
CA LEU A 767 19.94 -7.98 -15.14
C LEU A 767 19.93 -9.44 -14.66
N LEU A 768 19.33 -9.70 -13.49
CA LEU A 768 19.17 -11.05 -12.95
C LEU A 768 18.30 -11.92 -13.86
N VAL A 769 17.13 -11.42 -14.25
CA VAL A 769 16.20 -12.14 -15.15
C VAL A 769 16.84 -12.32 -16.54
N LEU A 770 17.56 -11.31 -17.05
CA LEU A 770 18.31 -11.42 -18.31
C LEU A 770 19.38 -12.49 -18.25
N ALA A 771 20.14 -12.55 -17.16
CA ALA A 771 21.17 -13.58 -16.96
C ALA A 771 20.55 -14.99 -16.90
N LEU A 772 19.48 -15.17 -16.13
CA LEU A 772 18.75 -16.45 -16.05
C LEU A 772 18.22 -16.87 -17.43
N THR A 773 17.59 -15.95 -18.15
CA THR A 773 17.10 -16.19 -19.50
C THR A 773 18.23 -16.55 -20.45
N GLY A 774 19.38 -15.86 -20.36
CA GLY A 774 20.59 -16.17 -21.14
C GLY A 774 21.12 -17.57 -20.86
N ILE A 775 21.11 -18.03 -19.61
CA ILE A 775 21.51 -19.41 -19.22
C ILE A 775 20.56 -20.42 -19.88
N VAL A 776 19.25 -20.19 -19.82
CA VAL A 776 18.24 -21.07 -20.42
C VAL A 776 18.38 -21.11 -21.95
N ILE A 777 18.61 -19.96 -22.61
CA ILE A 777 18.85 -19.88 -24.06
C ILE A 777 20.13 -20.66 -24.43
N ARG A 778 21.20 -20.51 -23.65
CA ARG A 778 22.46 -21.24 -23.92
C ARG A 778 22.28 -22.75 -23.74
N GLY A 779 21.52 -23.17 -22.71
CA GLY A 779 21.20 -24.57 -22.44
C GLY A 779 20.25 -25.19 -23.46
N SER A 780 19.39 -24.41 -24.11
CA SER A 780 18.36 -24.91 -25.04
C SER A 780 18.93 -25.64 -26.25
N LYS A 781 20.17 -25.32 -26.67
CA LYS A 781 20.84 -25.94 -27.80
C LYS A 781 21.00 -27.47 -27.66
N SER A 782 20.97 -28.01 -26.44
CA SER A 782 21.17 -29.43 -26.17
C SER A 782 19.88 -30.26 -26.17
N TRP A 783 18.70 -29.61 -26.03
CA TRP A 783 17.43 -30.32 -25.83
C TRP A 783 16.25 -29.80 -26.68
N VAL A 784 16.37 -28.62 -27.29
CA VAL A 784 15.31 -28.09 -28.16
C VAL A 784 15.55 -28.54 -29.60
N TYR A 785 14.55 -29.21 -30.16
CA TYR A 785 14.55 -29.68 -31.52
C TYR A 785 13.88 -28.70 -32.47
N TYR A 786 14.61 -28.17 -33.45
CA TYR A 786 14.05 -27.35 -34.53
C TYR A 786 14.02 -28.15 -35.84
N GLU A 787 12.82 -28.32 -36.40
CA GLU A 787 12.66 -28.99 -37.67
C GLU A 787 13.33 -28.15 -38.79
N GLY A 788 14.29 -28.71 -39.46
CA GLY A 788 15.03 -28.08 -40.58
C GLY A 788 16.34 -27.42 -40.26
N LEU A 789 16.77 -27.35 -39.00
CA LEU A 789 18.17 -27.02 -38.68
C LEU A 789 19.00 -28.31 -38.63
N LYS A 790 19.79 -28.58 -39.69
CA LYS A 790 20.84 -29.61 -39.58
C LYS A 790 21.82 -29.20 -38.48
N ALA A 791 22.07 -30.11 -37.54
CA ALA A 791 23.07 -30.01 -36.50
C ALA A 791 24.44 -29.73 -37.08
#